data_41b98bb76bd65d8b5a0029828f77099c
#
_entry.id   41b98bb76bd65d8b5a0029828f77099c
#
_cell.length_a   1.000
_cell.length_b   1.000
_cell.length_c   1.000
_cell.angle_alpha   90.00
_cell.angle_beta   90.00
_cell.angle_gamma   90.00
#
_symmetry.space_group_name_H-M   'P 1'
#
loop_
_entity.id
_entity.type
_entity.pdbx_description
1 polymer ?
#
loop_
_entity_poly.entity_id
_entity_poly.type
_entity_poly.pdbx_seq_one_letter_code
_entity_poly.pdbx_strand_id
1 'polypeptide(L)'
;MSSNVNKLIFWLVIVCLVIILYTVVKPGNKKAEQPYTFSQFITAVETGKVKKVTITANEVKGDFVAEEEGTLRTLIPSNYPDVYKMLREKNVNVEIKEASNANLISLIINSIPFILLLALYFFMIRQMQSGGNKALSFGKSRARLHSSQQKKVTFKDVAGVDEAKEELQEIIEFLREPQKFQKLGGRIPKGVLLVGPPGTGKTLLARAIAGEANVPFFSISGSDFVEMFVGVGASRVRDLFEQGKKNAPCIIFIDEIDAVGRHRGAGLGGGHDEREQTLNQLLVEMDGFESNEGVILVAATNRPDVLDPALLRPGRFDRRVVVGRPDVKGREQILRVHTKKVPLSDDVDLSVLARGTPGFAGADLANLVNEAALIAARQNRKVVMMYDFEHAKDKVIMGTERKSMMLTQEEKTNTAYHEAGHALVAALIPHADPLHKVTIIPRGMALGLTMQLPMDDKHSYHKDFLESQLAILMAGRIAEEIFMKHVTTGAGNDIERATDMARKMVCEWGMSDMGPMSYGKKEEQIFLGREISQHRDYSEATAIRIDEAVHRFVDEGYKRARGIIEEHNDAMIRIAEALLEREVLDGAEVLQLIRGESLAAARSSKNDDDKPAATPSPVRPEGGLRIPPLTEGPQPA
;
A
#
# COMPACT_ATOMS: atom_id res chain seq x y z
N MET A 1 30.48 4.63 10.53
CA MET A 1 30.60 5.31 11.84
C MET A 1 29.27 5.99 12.13
N SER A 2 28.70 5.74 13.30
CA SER A 2 27.34 6.16 13.64
C SER A 2 27.18 7.68 13.70
N SER A 3 26.04 8.21 13.29
CA SER A 3 25.67 9.64 13.30
C SER A 3 25.96 10.34 14.64
N ASN A 4 25.94 9.60 15.74
CA ASN A 4 26.18 10.11 17.08
C ASN A 4 27.67 10.44 17.35
N VAL A 5 28.61 9.71 16.76
CA VAL A 5 30.05 9.98 16.90
C VAL A 5 30.42 11.30 16.21
N ASN A 6 29.84 11.59 15.04
CA ASN A 6 30.09 12.85 14.35
C ASN A 6 29.51 14.06 15.09
N LYS A 7 28.37 13.91 15.75
CA LYS A 7 27.81 14.97 16.62
C LYS A 7 28.68 15.21 17.85
N LEU A 8 29.21 14.17 18.45
CA LEU A 8 30.08 14.26 19.62
C LEU A 8 31.40 14.97 19.27
N ILE A 9 32.01 14.61 18.14
CA ILE A 9 33.22 15.29 17.62
C ILE A 9 32.95 16.77 17.36
N PHE A 10 31.81 17.12 16.75
CA PHE A 10 31.43 18.52 16.49
C PHE A 10 31.34 19.35 17.78
N TRP A 11 30.66 18.85 18.80
CA TRP A 11 30.56 19.54 20.08
C TRP A 11 31.87 19.65 20.80
N LEU A 12 32.75 18.61 20.72
CA LEU A 12 34.08 18.62 21.31
C LEU A 12 34.96 19.70 20.69
N VAL A 13 34.91 19.88 19.35
CA VAL A 13 35.61 20.94 18.64
C VAL A 13 35.12 22.33 19.06
N ILE A 14 33.82 22.53 19.22
CA ILE A 14 33.24 23.79 19.70
C ILE A 14 33.71 24.11 21.11
N VAL A 15 33.71 23.15 22.01
CA VAL A 15 34.17 23.33 23.39
C VAL A 15 35.66 23.68 23.43
N CYS A 16 36.50 22.99 22.64
CA CYS A 16 37.91 23.34 22.49
C CYS A 16 38.11 24.76 21.96
N LEU A 17 37.33 25.20 20.98
CA LEU A 17 37.39 26.53 20.37
C LEU A 17 37.02 27.62 21.40
N VAL A 18 36.00 27.39 22.21
CA VAL A 18 35.60 28.30 23.31
C VAL A 18 36.67 28.39 24.39
N ILE A 19 37.30 27.26 24.77
CA ILE A 19 38.40 27.24 25.75
C ILE A 19 39.62 28.01 25.20
N ILE A 20 39.98 27.81 23.94
CA ILE A 20 41.08 28.53 23.29
C ILE A 20 40.77 30.05 23.22
N LEU A 21 39.56 30.42 22.82
CA LEU A 21 39.12 31.80 22.78
C LEU A 21 39.18 32.44 24.18
N TYR A 22 38.74 31.75 25.20
CA TYR A 22 38.79 32.20 26.59
C TYR A 22 40.25 32.40 27.08
N THR A 23 41.19 31.52 26.72
CA THR A 23 42.63 31.66 27.06
C THR A 23 43.34 32.78 26.33
N VAL A 24 42.94 33.06 25.08
CA VAL A 24 43.49 34.15 24.27
C VAL A 24 42.93 35.51 24.72
N VAL A 25 41.69 35.59 25.10
CA VAL A 25 41.02 36.84 25.50
C VAL A 25 41.30 37.19 26.97
N LYS A 26 41.73 36.24 27.80
CA LYS A 26 42.06 36.54 29.21
C LYS A 26 43.34 37.38 29.29
N PRO A 27 43.27 38.70 29.61
CA PRO A 27 44.48 39.50 29.76
C PRO A 27 45.29 38.99 30.92
N GLY A 28 46.47 38.44 30.63
CA GLY A 28 47.43 38.13 31.71
C GLY A 28 47.72 39.37 32.52
N ASN A 29 47.66 39.27 33.86
CA ASN A 29 48.06 40.34 34.78
C ASN A 29 49.52 40.70 34.55
N LYS A 30 49.82 41.48 33.53
CA LYS A 30 51.13 42.13 33.38
C LYS A 30 51.11 43.37 34.25
N LYS A 31 52.00 43.44 35.26
CA LYS A 31 52.27 44.68 35.98
C LYS A 31 52.56 45.78 34.95
N ALA A 32 52.02 46.95 35.12
CA ALA A 32 52.17 48.07 34.17
C ALA A 32 53.67 48.37 33.95
N GLU A 33 54.16 48.10 32.75
CA GLU A 33 55.53 48.46 32.36
C GLU A 33 55.55 49.98 32.04
N GLN A 34 56.34 50.74 32.77
CA GLN A 34 56.53 52.17 32.51
C GLN A 34 57.79 52.41 31.61
N PRO A 35 57.61 53.02 30.45
CA PRO A 35 58.79 53.36 29.60
C PRO A 35 59.59 54.46 30.24
N TYR A 36 60.87 54.18 30.53
CA TYR A 36 61.84 55.15 31.02
C TYR A 36 62.82 55.45 29.93
N THR A 37 63.24 56.77 29.83
CA THR A 37 64.38 57.16 29.02
C THR A 37 65.65 56.70 29.68
N PHE A 38 66.70 56.45 28.88
CA PHE A 38 68.00 56.02 29.42
C PHE A 38 68.53 56.92 30.55
N SER A 39 68.39 58.26 30.41
CA SER A 39 68.79 59.26 31.41
C SER A 39 67.98 59.12 32.72
N GLN A 40 66.65 58.86 32.63
CA GLN A 40 65.80 58.63 33.80
C GLN A 40 66.14 57.32 34.50
N PHE A 41 66.52 56.28 33.75
CA PHE A 41 67.01 55.03 34.30
C PHE A 41 68.32 55.25 35.09
N ILE A 42 69.31 56.00 34.56
CA ILE A 42 70.51 56.30 35.28
C ILE A 42 70.21 57.02 36.59
N THR A 43 69.41 58.10 36.54
CA THR A 43 68.99 58.82 37.73
C THR A 43 68.26 57.93 38.78
N ALA A 44 67.44 57.00 38.31
CA ALA A 44 66.73 56.04 39.20
C ALA A 44 67.71 55.04 39.84
N VAL A 45 68.76 54.64 39.16
CA VAL A 45 69.84 53.78 39.72
C VAL A 45 70.68 54.58 40.71
N GLU A 46 71.09 55.84 40.38
CA GLU A 46 71.84 56.70 41.27
C GLU A 46 71.12 57.02 42.58
N THR A 47 69.80 57.24 42.51
CA THR A 47 68.91 57.51 43.66
C THR A 47 68.54 56.26 44.46
N GLY A 48 69.06 55.08 44.04
CA GLY A 48 68.79 53.78 44.76
C GLY A 48 67.36 53.26 44.69
N LYS A 49 66.55 53.67 43.72
CA LYS A 49 65.15 53.27 43.52
C LYS A 49 64.99 51.91 42.81
N VAL A 50 66.06 51.38 42.17
CA VAL A 50 66.03 50.13 41.41
C VAL A 50 66.61 48.97 42.22
N LYS A 51 65.88 47.94 42.41
CA LYS A 51 66.23 46.73 43.18
C LYS A 51 66.95 45.68 42.36
N LYS A 52 66.37 45.40 41.17
CA LYS A 52 66.83 44.33 40.28
C LYS A 52 66.70 44.81 38.84
N VAL A 53 67.68 44.44 38.01
CA VAL A 53 67.70 44.76 36.57
C VAL A 53 67.90 43.44 35.80
N THR A 54 67.03 43.17 34.85
CA THR A 54 67.16 42.06 33.88
C THR A 54 67.55 42.67 32.53
N ILE A 55 68.65 42.24 31.98
CA ILE A 55 69.16 42.70 30.68
C ILE A 55 68.96 41.57 29.67
N THR A 56 68.23 41.87 28.57
CA THR A 56 68.00 40.94 27.46
C THR A 56 68.42 41.62 26.18
N ALA A 57 69.56 41.24 25.63
CA ALA A 57 70.23 41.97 24.53
C ALA A 57 70.43 43.48 24.87
N ASN A 58 69.70 44.39 24.28
CA ASN A 58 69.82 45.86 24.53
C ASN A 58 68.62 46.40 25.34
N GLU A 59 67.70 45.54 25.76
CA GLU A 59 66.54 45.92 26.55
C GLU A 59 66.78 45.62 28.03
N VAL A 60 66.52 46.63 28.85
CA VAL A 60 66.64 46.54 30.29
C VAL A 60 65.26 46.66 30.97
N LYS A 61 64.89 45.68 31.74
CA LYS A 61 63.73 45.71 32.63
C LYS A 61 64.22 45.77 34.06
N GLY A 62 63.77 46.78 34.79
CA GLY A 62 64.17 46.96 36.21
C GLY A 62 62.91 46.90 37.11
N ASP A 63 63.09 46.28 38.27
CA ASP A 63 62.09 46.28 39.33
C ASP A 63 62.45 47.33 40.37
N PHE A 64 61.49 48.14 40.78
CA PHE A 64 61.69 49.18 41.79
C PHE A 64 61.76 48.56 43.19
N VAL A 65 62.33 49.25 44.14
CA VAL A 65 62.42 48.89 45.54
C VAL A 65 61.00 48.96 46.18
N ALA A 66 60.18 49.94 45.78
CA ALA A 66 58.80 50.06 46.18
C ALA A 66 57.92 49.24 45.21
N GLU A 67 57.24 48.19 45.73
CA GLU A 67 56.44 47.23 44.93
C GLU A 67 55.24 47.87 44.18
N GLU A 68 54.83 49.08 44.52
CA GLU A 68 53.69 49.80 43.95
C GLU A 68 54.03 50.56 42.66
N GLU A 69 55.33 50.79 42.34
CA GLU A 69 55.74 51.60 41.14
C GLU A 69 55.83 50.82 39.83
N GLY A 70 55.56 49.50 39.83
CA GLY A 70 55.56 48.67 38.61
C GLY A 70 56.95 48.22 38.17
N THR A 71 57.11 47.94 36.86
CA THR A 71 58.45 47.60 36.25
C THR A 71 58.86 48.66 35.26
N LEU A 72 60.11 49.11 35.33
CA LEU A 72 60.66 50.02 34.34
C LEU A 72 61.18 49.26 33.12
N ARG A 73 61.07 49.90 31.94
CA ARG A 73 61.59 49.33 30.72
C ARG A 73 62.36 50.45 29.97
N THR A 74 63.64 50.17 29.64
CA THR A 74 64.49 51.10 28.91
C THR A 74 65.41 50.35 27.96
N LEU A 75 65.99 51.05 26.97
CA LEU A 75 67.00 50.52 26.06
C LEU A 75 68.37 51.09 26.41
N ILE A 76 69.37 50.21 26.52
CA ILE A 76 70.77 50.61 26.72
C ILE A 76 71.49 50.64 25.35
N PRO A 77 72.27 51.68 25.03
CA PRO A 77 73.16 51.68 23.86
C PRO A 77 74.16 50.51 23.96
N SER A 78 74.39 49.81 22.84
CA SER A 78 75.20 48.59 22.76
C SER A 78 76.67 48.72 23.21
N ASN A 79 77.17 49.93 23.40
CA ASN A 79 78.59 50.26 23.71
C ASN A 79 78.72 51.22 24.90
N TYR A 80 78.03 50.98 26.02
CA TYR A 80 78.18 51.84 27.21
C TYR A 80 78.58 51.01 28.46
N PRO A 81 79.88 50.64 28.57
CA PRO A 81 80.37 49.75 29.64
C PRO A 81 80.24 50.31 31.06
N ASP A 82 80.16 51.68 31.19
CA ASP A 82 80.09 52.34 32.49
C ASP A 82 78.75 52.06 33.24
N VAL A 83 77.66 51.63 32.55
CA VAL A 83 76.43 51.28 33.17
C VAL A 83 76.59 50.04 34.09
N TYR A 84 77.42 49.09 33.68
CA TYR A 84 77.67 47.90 34.48
C TYR A 84 78.48 48.23 35.74
N LYS A 85 79.39 49.20 35.69
CA LYS A 85 80.14 49.68 36.85
C LYS A 85 79.19 50.35 37.84
N MET A 86 78.38 51.30 37.34
CA MET A 86 77.42 52.03 38.13
C MET A 86 76.38 51.11 38.83
N LEU A 87 75.82 50.08 38.13
CA LEU A 87 74.94 49.14 38.68
C LEU A 87 75.57 48.30 39.81
N ARG A 88 76.85 47.97 39.68
CA ARG A 88 77.67 47.26 40.67
C ARG A 88 77.98 48.12 41.89
N GLU A 89 78.34 49.39 41.70
CA GLU A 89 78.64 50.34 42.78
C GLU A 89 77.41 50.63 43.65
N LYS A 90 76.23 50.61 43.04
CA LYS A 90 74.93 50.84 43.74
C LYS A 90 74.25 49.55 44.23
N ASN A 91 74.95 48.37 44.18
CA ASN A 91 74.44 47.07 44.63
C ASN A 91 73.12 46.65 44.01
N VAL A 92 72.87 47.02 42.74
CA VAL A 92 71.69 46.59 42.00
C VAL A 92 71.91 45.14 41.50
N ASN A 93 70.98 44.25 41.73
CA ASN A 93 71.08 42.85 41.27
C ASN A 93 70.91 42.79 39.75
N VAL A 94 71.92 42.38 38.97
CA VAL A 94 71.87 42.29 37.51
C VAL A 94 71.74 40.87 37.07
N GLU A 95 70.65 40.55 36.38
CA GLU A 95 70.36 39.25 35.73
C GLU A 95 70.42 39.40 34.21
N ILE A 96 71.28 38.61 33.54
CA ILE A 96 71.41 38.62 32.09
C ILE A 96 70.64 37.41 31.56
N LYS A 97 69.67 37.65 30.66
CA LYS A 97 68.94 36.62 29.93
C LYS A 97 69.29 36.66 28.45
N GLU A 98 69.58 35.50 27.90
CA GLU A 98 69.69 35.34 26.47
C GLU A 98 68.36 35.56 25.76
N ALA A 99 68.36 36.16 24.58
CA ALA A 99 67.16 36.29 23.72
C ALA A 99 66.80 34.93 23.23
N SER A 100 65.80 34.31 23.83
CA SER A 100 65.26 32.97 23.41
C SER A 100 64.51 33.12 22.08
N ASN A 101 64.74 32.21 21.16
CA ASN A 101 64.01 32.08 19.88
C ASN A 101 62.56 31.61 20.10
N ALA A 102 61.81 32.28 20.98
CA ALA A 102 60.41 31.97 21.29
C ALA A 102 59.43 32.24 20.13
N ASN A 103 59.94 32.84 19.04
CA ASN A 103 59.08 33.26 17.91
C ASN A 103 58.49 32.11 17.12
N LEU A 104 59.17 30.97 16.99
CA LEU A 104 58.64 29.81 16.22
C LEU A 104 57.51 29.10 16.97
N ILE A 105 57.62 28.93 18.26
CA ILE A 105 56.57 28.29 19.06
C ILE A 105 55.34 29.17 19.19
N SER A 106 55.49 30.48 19.35
CA SER A 106 54.37 31.41 19.40
C SER A 106 53.68 31.54 18.04
N LEU A 107 54.41 31.44 16.92
CA LEU A 107 53.86 31.47 15.57
C LEU A 107 53.03 30.20 15.29
N ILE A 108 53.49 29.02 15.76
CA ILE A 108 52.75 27.77 15.66
C ILE A 108 51.47 27.83 16.52
N ILE A 109 51.56 28.28 17.75
CA ILE A 109 50.39 28.37 18.67
C ILE A 109 49.36 29.36 18.12
N ASN A 110 49.77 30.51 17.57
CA ASN A 110 48.86 31.47 16.95
C ASN A 110 48.24 30.97 15.64
N SER A 111 48.87 30.01 14.95
CA SER A 111 48.34 29.43 13.70
C SER A 111 47.30 28.32 13.94
N ILE A 112 47.28 27.69 15.12
CA ILE A 112 46.32 26.61 15.47
C ILE A 112 44.85 27.00 15.24
N PRO A 113 44.33 28.17 15.66
CA PRO A 113 42.96 28.59 15.42
C PRO A 113 42.61 28.68 13.93
N PHE A 114 43.57 29.18 13.10
CA PHE A 114 43.39 29.28 11.65
C PHE A 114 43.32 27.90 10.98
N ILE A 115 44.19 26.97 11.38
CA ILE A 115 44.20 25.61 10.86
C ILE A 115 42.90 24.89 11.27
N LEU A 116 42.40 25.14 12.47
CA LEU A 116 41.18 24.55 12.98
C LEU A 116 39.93 25.11 12.27
N LEU A 117 39.90 26.41 11.99
CA LEU A 117 38.87 27.06 11.17
C LEU A 117 38.86 26.51 9.74
N LEU A 118 40.05 26.34 9.16
CA LEU A 118 40.19 25.79 7.80
C LEU A 118 39.74 24.32 7.76
N ALA A 119 40.07 23.53 8.77
CA ALA A 119 39.59 22.15 8.91
C ALA A 119 38.07 22.09 9.10
N LEU A 120 37.48 22.98 9.90
CA LEU A 120 36.04 23.12 10.08
C LEU A 120 35.34 23.50 8.76
N TYR A 121 35.93 24.44 8.02
CA TYR A 121 35.43 24.85 6.69
C TYR A 121 35.42 23.69 5.69
N PHE A 122 36.52 22.92 5.59
CA PHE A 122 36.55 21.72 4.75
C PHE A 122 35.59 20.64 5.22
N PHE A 123 35.43 20.45 6.53
CA PHE A 123 34.45 19.53 7.09
C PHE A 123 33.02 19.95 6.73
N MET A 124 32.70 21.25 6.83
CA MET A 124 31.39 21.79 6.45
C MET A 124 31.10 21.62 4.96
N ILE A 125 32.07 21.90 4.09
CA ILE A 125 31.93 21.67 2.64
C ILE A 125 31.69 20.18 2.36
N ARG A 126 32.45 19.29 2.98
CA ARG A 126 32.29 17.84 2.82
C ARG A 126 30.93 17.36 3.32
N GLN A 127 30.39 17.94 4.37
CA GLN A 127 29.08 17.65 4.90
C GLN A 127 27.95 18.18 3.99
N MET A 128 28.11 19.36 3.42
CA MET A 128 27.19 19.92 2.41
C MET A 128 27.19 19.07 1.13
N GLN A 129 28.32 18.61 0.65
CA GLN A 129 28.42 17.72 -0.51
C GLN A 129 27.80 16.36 -0.26
N SER A 130 27.89 15.80 0.96
CA SER A 130 27.21 14.53 1.31
C SER A 130 25.68 14.68 1.43
N GLY A 131 25.19 15.88 1.77
CA GLY A 131 23.75 16.21 1.77
C GLY A 131 23.18 16.40 0.35
N GLY A 132 23.97 17.00 -0.55
CA GLY A 132 23.59 17.20 -1.96
C GLY A 132 23.35 15.89 -2.73
N ASN A 133 24.15 14.86 -2.45
CA ASN A 133 23.96 13.54 -3.07
C ASN A 133 22.66 12.83 -2.64
N LYS A 134 22.09 13.13 -1.48
CA LYS A 134 20.77 12.64 -1.07
C LYS A 134 19.65 13.35 -1.83
N ALA A 135 19.75 14.64 -2.06
CA ALA A 135 18.77 15.39 -2.86
C ALA A 135 18.74 14.91 -4.33
N LEU A 136 19.87 14.54 -4.91
CA LEU A 136 19.97 13.97 -6.27
C LEU A 136 19.43 12.52 -6.34
N SER A 137 19.30 11.81 -5.21
CA SER A 137 18.75 10.44 -5.20
C SER A 137 17.23 10.39 -5.24
N PHE A 138 16.51 11.49 -5.02
CA PHE A 138 15.04 11.55 -5.11
C PHE A 138 14.50 11.31 -6.53
N GLY A 139 15.29 11.61 -7.56
CA GLY A 139 14.93 11.41 -8.97
C GLY A 139 15.16 9.98 -9.49
N LYS A 140 15.79 9.09 -8.71
CA LYS A 140 16.01 7.70 -9.18
C LYS A 140 14.74 6.89 -9.08
N SER A 141 14.48 6.10 -10.11
CA SER A 141 13.35 5.17 -10.16
C SER A 141 13.42 4.17 -8.99
N ARG A 142 12.28 3.95 -8.33
CA ARG A 142 12.09 2.88 -7.34
C ARG A 142 11.72 1.56 -7.99
N ALA A 143 11.90 1.42 -9.30
CA ALA A 143 11.57 0.22 -10.03
C ALA A 143 12.26 -1.00 -9.42
N ARG A 144 11.48 -2.03 -9.14
CA ARG A 144 12.00 -3.30 -8.61
C ARG A 144 12.42 -4.18 -9.77
N LEU A 145 13.71 -4.40 -9.90
CA LEU A 145 14.23 -5.46 -10.76
C LEU A 145 13.91 -6.80 -10.09
N HIS A 146 13.03 -7.59 -10.68
CA HIS A 146 12.87 -8.98 -10.27
C HIS A 146 14.06 -9.77 -10.81
N SER A 147 15.05 -10.03 -9.92
CA SER A 147 16.26 -10.76 -10.26
C SER A 147 15.94 -12.22 -10.66
N SER A 148 16.78 -12.80 -11.50
CA SER A 148 16.67 -14.18 -12.00
C SER A 148 16.73 -15.26 -10.91
N GLN A 149 17.04 -14.92 -9.66
CA GLN A 149 17.10 -15.83 -8.51
C GLN A 149 15.72 -16.13 -7.87
N GLN A 150 14.68 -15.33 -8.14
CA GLN A 150 13.32 -15.66 -7.68
C GLN A 150 12.69 -16.69 -8.61
N LYS A 151 11.87 -17.60 -8.04
CA LYS A 151 11.12 -18.60 -8.80
C LYS A 151 10.35 -17.89 -9.93
N LYS A 152 10.69 -18.20 -11.18
CA LYS A 152 10.07 -17.60 -12.36
C LYS A 152 8.59 -17.99 -12.40
N VAL A 153 7.73 -16.98 -12.50
CA VAL A 153 6.30 -17.16 -12.76
C VAL A 153 6.14 -17.40 -14.26
N THR A 154 5.42 -18.44 -14.65
CA THR A 154 5.16 -18.80 -16.05
C THR A 154 3.66 -18.90 -16.31
N PHE A 155 3.24 -19.12 -17.56
CA PHE A 155 1.84 -19.33 -17.92
C PHE A 155 1.20 -20.55 -17.24
N LYS A 156 2.00 -21.48 -16.70
CA LYS A 156 1.50 -22.58 -15.86
C LYS A 156 0.97 -22.16 -14.50
N ASP A 157 1.39 -20.98 -14.04
CA ASP A 157 0.96 -20.40 -12.77
C ASP A 157 -0.22 -19.42 -12.96
N VAL A 158 -0.62 -19.14 -14.21
CA VAL A 158 -1.77 -18.30 -14.58
C VAL A 158 -2.85 -19.20 -15.14
N ALA A 159 -4.09 -19.05 -14.69
CA ALA A 159 -5.22 -19.85 -15.15
C ALA A 159 -6.46 -18.97 -15.39
N GLY A 160 -7.41 -19.44 -16.20
CA GLY A 160 -8.71 -18.79 -16.41
C GLY A 160 -8.67 -17.51 -17.24
N VAL A 161 -7.65 -17.33 -18.09
CA VAL A 161 -7.47 -16.18 -19.00
C VAL A 161 -6.82 -16.64 -20.30
N ASP A 162 -7.36 -17.69 -20.93
CA ASP A 162 -6.70 -18.37 -22.03
C ASP A 162 -6.65 -17.49 -23.28
N GLU A 163 -7.68 -16.68 -23.57
CA GLU A 163 -7.71 -15.71 -24.67
C GLU A 163 -6.62 -14.65 -24.50
N ALA A 164 -6.48 -14.11 -23.30
CA ALA A 164 -5.44 -13.12 -23.00
C ALA A 164 -4.03 -13.73 -23.13
N LYS A 165 -3.84 -15.01 -22.80
CA LYS A 165 -2.57 -15.69 -23.01
C LYS A 165 -2.26 -15.87 -24.48
N GLU A 166 -3.24 -16.22 -25.31
CA GLU A 166 -3.10 -16.38 -26.75
C GLU A 166 -2.68 -15.06 -27.40
N GLU A 167 -3.38 -13.95 -27.09
CA GLU A 167 -3.01 -12.61 -27.59
C GLU A 167 -1.58 -12.19 -27.19
N LEU A 168 -1.12 -12.63 -26.01
CA LEU A 168 0.21 -12.29 -25.48
C LEU A 168 1.30 -13.25 -25.98
N GLN A 169 0.95 -14.38 -26.57
CA GLN A 169 1.91 -15.37 -27.08
C GLN A 169 2.80 -14.76 -28.17
N GLU A 170 2.24 -13.93 -29.05
CA GLU A 170 3.04 -13.23 -30.08
C GLU A 170 4.15 -12.35 -29.47
N ILE A 171 3.84 -11.70 -28.34
CA ILE A 171 4.80 -10.84 -27.64
C ILE A 171 5.95 -11.66 -27.07
N ILE A 172 5.64 -12.84 -26.52
CA ILE A 172 6.63 -13.77 -25.99
C ILE A 172 7.53 -14.29 -27.11
N GLU A 173 6.94 -14.71 -28.25
CA GLU A 173 7.69 -15.18 -29.42
C GLU A 173 8.60 -14.08 -29.96
N PHE A 174 8.10 -12.85 -30.01
CA PHE A 174 8.90 -11.71 -30.42
C PHE A 174 10.10 -11.46 -29.50
N LEU A 175 9.87 -11.44 -28.17
CA LEU A 175 10.97 -11.25 -27.20
C LEU A 175 12.01 -12.36 -27.26
N ARG A 176 11.61 -13.58 -27.64
CA ARG A 176 12.51 -14.72 -27.84
C ARG A 176 13.26 -14.67 -29.17
N GLU A 177 12.56 -14.35 -30.27
CA GLU A 177 13.07 -14.41 -31.65
C GLU A 177 12.73 -13.17 -32.46
N PRO A 178 13.27 -11.99 -32.12
CA PRO A 178 12.92 -10.72 -32.78
C PRO A 178 13.24 -10.70 -34.28
N GLN A 179 14.29 -11.41 -34.70
CA GLN A 179 14.72 -11.46 -36.11
C GLN A 179 13.70 -12.11 -37.05
N LYS A 180 12.88 -13.04 -36.56
CA LYS A 180 11.84 -13.72 -37.36
C LYS A 180 10.79 -12.72 -37.87
N PHE A 181 10.38 -11.82 -37.00
CA PHE A 181 9.35 -10.81 -37.31
C PHE A 181 9.90 -9.67 -38.17
N GLN A 182 11.14 -9.24 -37.90
CA GLN A 182 11.80 -8.17 -38.66
C GLN A 182 12.01 -8.54 -40.13
N LYS A 183 12.34 -9.79 -40.44
CA LYS A 183 12.53 -10.28 -41.82
C LYS A 183 11.26 -10.20 -42.68
N LEU A 184 10.09 -10.27 -42.06
CA LEU A 184 8.80 -10.19 -42.74
C LEU A 184 8.21 -8.77 -42.76
N GLY A 185 8.94 -7.75 -42.21
CA GLY A 185 8.49 -6.36 -42.15
C GLY A 185 7.42 -6.10 -41.07
N GLY A 186 7.16 -7.08 -40.19
CA GLY A 186 6.26 -6.94 -39.07
C GLY A 186 6.75 -5.88 -38.06
N ARG A 187 5.87 -4.98 -37.66
CA ARG A 187 6.15 -4.01 -36.59
C ARG A 187 5.64 -4.57 -35.29
N ILE A 188 6.49 -4.50 -34.26
CA ILE A 188 6.20 -4.96 -32.92
C ILE A 188 5.34 -3.92 -32.20
N PRO A 189 4.34 -4.33 -31.42
CA PRO A 189 3.66 -3.42 -30.52
C PRO A 189 4.64 -2.86 -29.50
N LYS A 190 4.73 -1.52 -29.41
CA LYS A 190 5.59 -0.85 -28.44
C LYS A 190 5.03 -0.99 -27.03
N GLY A 191 3.71 -1.04 -26.90
CA GLY A 191 3.05 -1.13 -25.62
C GLY A 191 1.81 -2.00 -25.63
N VAL A 192 1.56 -2.63 -24.48
CA VAL A 192 0.37 -3.46 -24.20
C VAL A 192 -0.34 -2.91 -22.98
N LEU A 193 -1.64 -2.67 -23.12
CA LEU A 193 -2.48 -2.26 -22.01
C LEU A 193 -3.37 -3.42 -21.55
N LEU A 194 -3.12 -3.92 -20.34
CA LEU A 194 -3.95 -4.92 -19.66
C LEU A 194 -5.12 -4.21 -18.97
N VAL A 195 -6.34 -4.52 -19.38
CA VAL A 195 -7.56 -3.88 -18.88
C VAL A 195 -8.46 -4.92 -18.22
N GLY A 196 -9.03 -4.61 -17.07
CA GLY A 196 -10.03 -5.49 -16.44
C GLY A 196 -10.28 -5.18 -14.98
N PRO A 197 -11.27 -5.82 -14.36
CA PRO A 197 -11.59 -5.62 -12.95
C PRO A 197 -10.41 -5.86 -12.01
N PRO A 198 -10.43 -5.33 -10.79
CA PRO A 198 -9.41 -5.64 -9.80
C PRO A 198 -9.41 -7.14 -9.46
N GLY A 199 -8.23 -7.68 -9.11
CA GLY A 199 -8.10 -9.07 -8.71
C GLY A 199 -8.09 -10.12 -9.83
N THR A 200 -8.20 -9.74 -11.10
CA THR A 200 -8.19 -10.68 -12.24
C THR A 200 -6.81 -11.20 -12.63
N GLY A 201 -5.73 -10.74 -11.98
CA GLY A 201 -4.39 -11.27 -12.17
C GLY A 201 -3.54 -10.56 -13.22
N LYS A 202 -3.85 -9.31 -13.58
CA LYS A 202 -3.11 -8.50 -14.59
C LYS A 202 -1.60 -8.42 -14.29
N THR A 203 -1.24 -8.10 -13.06
CA THR A 203 0.16 -8.04 -12.61
C THR A 203 0.84 -9.42 -12.67
N LEU A 204 0.10 -10.49 -12.33
CA LEU A 204 0.61 -11.87 -12.40
C LEU A 204 0.86 -12.27 -13.87
N LEU A 205 -0.06 -11.92 -14.76
CA LEU A 205 0.04 -12.17 -16.19
C LEU A 205 1.25 -11.45 -16.81
N ALA A 206 1.47 -10.18 -16.47
CA ALA A 206 2.65 -9.42 -16.92
C ALA A 206 3.97 -10.07 -16.47
N ARG A 207 4.02 -10.55 -15.23
CA ARG A 207 5.18 -11.31 -14.73
C ARG A 207 5.36 -12.65 -15.43
N ALA A 208 4.27 -13.32 -15.79
CA ALA A 208 4.31 -14.59 -16.50
C ALA A 208 4.84 -14.42 -17.92
N ILE A 209 4.49 -13.33 -18.62
CA ILE A 209 5.05 -12.98 -19.94
C ILE A 209 6.58 -12.89 -19.85
N ALA A 210 7.11 -12.14 -18.89
CA ALA A 210 8.54 -11.97 -18.71
C ALA A 210 9.24 -13.29 -18.35
N GLY A 211 8.62 -14.09 -17.48
CA GLY A 211 9.13 -15.39 -17.09
C GLY A 211 9.13 -16.40 -18.23
N GLU A 212 8.09 -16.38 -19.07
CA GLU A 212 7.98 -17.25 -20.25
C GLU A 212 8.94 -16.84 -21.36
N ALA A 213 9.10 -15.52 -21.60
CA ALA A 213 10.08 -14.98 -22.53
C ALA A 213 11.52 -15.03 -22.00
N ASN A 214 11.72 -15.30 -20.72
CA ASN A 214 13.01 -15.31 -20.03
C ASN A 214 13.78 -13.98 -20.12
N VAL A 215 13.08 -12.85 -19.99
CA VAL A 215 13.65 -11.51 -20.03
C VAL A 215 13.53 -10.81 -18.66
N PRO A 216 14.37 -9.78 -18.39
CA PRO A 216 14.26 -8.95 -17.20
C PRO A 216 12.90 -8.27 -17.10
N PHE A 217 12.39 -8.13 -15.85
CA PHE A 217 11.11 -7.52 -15.54
C PHE A 217 11.29 -6.35 -14.57
N PHE A 218 11.00 -5.15 -15.03
CA PHE A 218 11.01 -3.93 -14.23
C PHE A 218 9.58 -3.56 -13.87
N SER A 219 9.26 -3.51 -12.58
CA SER A 219 7.91 -3.19 -12.12
C SER A 219 7.89 -1.94 -11.27
N ILE A 220 6.93 -1.06 -11.55
CA ILE A 220 6.64 0.16 -10.82
C ILE A 220 5.13 0.37 -10.75
N SER A 221 4.65 1.02 -9.69
CA SER A 221 3.25 1.49 -9.62
C SER A 221 3.12 2.89 -10.21
N GLY A 222 2.02 3.17 -10.92
CA GLY A 222 1.70 4.52 -11.38
C GLY A 222 1.67 5.55 -10.24
N SER A 223 1.28 5.13 -9.04
CA SER A 223 1.31 5.97 -7.85
C SER A 223 2.73 6.40 -7.43
N ASP A 224 3.77 5.62 -7.74
CA ASP A 224 5.16 5.97 -7.44
C ASP A 224 5.68 7.16 -8.26
N PHE A 225 4.98 7.53 -9.32
CA PHE A 225 5.30 8.71 -10.12
C PHE A 225 4.62 9.99 -9.62
N VAL A 226 3.61 9.87 -8.75
CA VAL A 226 2.89 11.01 -8.20
C VAL A 226 3.57 11.44 -6.91
N GLU A 227 4.31 12.54 -6.97
CA GLU A 227 5.02 13.11 -5.81
C GLU A 227 4.61 14.58 -5.63
N MET A 228 4.88 15.17 -4.48
CA MET A 228 4.56 16.58 -4.22
C MET A 228 5.58 17.57 -4.82
N PHE A 229 6.72 17.07 -5.31
CA PHE A 229 7.79 17.92 -5.86
C PHE A 229 7.77 17.88 -7.37
N VAL A 230 7.64 19.05 -7.99
CA VAL A 230 7.58 19.21 -9.45
C VAL A 230 8.83 18.62 -10.13
N GLY A 231 8.61 17.80 -11.15
CA GLY A 231 9.65 17.20 -11.98
C GLY A 231 10.25 15.89 -11.46
N VAL A 232 9.96 15.46 -10.24
CA VAL A 232 10.48 14.20 -9.69
C VAL A 232 9.85 13.01 -10.42
N GLY A 233 8.53 13.03 -10.66
CA GLY A 233 7.83 11.99 -11.42
C GLY A 233 8.40 11.83 -12.82
N ALA A 234 8.57 12.93 -13.55
CA ALA A 234 9.16 12.93 -14.89
C ALA A 234 10.60 12.39 -14.91
N SER A 235 11.41 12.72 -13.88
CA SER A 235 12.77 12.18 -13.74
C SER A 235 12.77 10.67 -13.51
N ARG A 236 11.84 10.15 -12.70
CA ARG A 236 11.69 8.70 -12.48
C ARG A 236 11.26 7.95 -13.72
N VAL A 237 10.35 8.53 -14.51
CA VAL A 237 9.97 7.98 -15.81
C VAL A 237 11.20 7.84 -16.69
N ARG A 238 11.99 8.90 -16.86
CA ARG A 238 13.20 8.88 -17.69
C ARG A 238 14.20 7.83 -17.20
N ASP A 239 14.48 7.77 -15.91
CA ASP A 239 15.41 6.79 -15.33
C ASP A 239 14.92 5.33 -15.54
N LEU A 240 13.62 5.08 -15.39
CA LEU A 240 13.02 3.77 -15.64
C LEU A 240 13.24 3.32 -17.09
N PHE A 241 12.95 4.20 -18.04
CA PHE A 241 13.11 3.90 -19.47
C PHE A 241 14.58 3.74 -19.86
N GLU A 242 15.47 4.54 -19.30
CA GLU A 242 16.92 4.39 -19.49
C GLU A 242 17.44 3.05 -18.92
N GLN A 243 16.94 2.62 -17.76
CA GLN A 243 17.27 1.30 -17.20
C GLN A 243 16.75 0.18 -18.08
N GLY A 244 15.54 0.31 -18.64
CA GLY A 244 14.98 -0.64 -19.59
C GLY A 244 15.86 -0.77 -20.85
N LYS A 245 16.24 0.35 -21.46
CA LYS A 245 17.13 0.37 -22.63
C LYS A 245 18.48 -0.32 -22.37
N LYS A 246 19.07 -0.10 -21.21
CA LYS A 246 20.35 -0.72 -20.80
C LYS A 246 20.25 -2.24 -20.61
N ASN A 247 19.05 -2.76 -20.34
CA ASN A 247 18.81 -4.18 -20.05
C ASN A 247 17.95 -4.87 -21.11
N ALA A 248 17.90 -4.33 -22.33
CA ALA A 248 17.17 -4.92 -23.43
C ALA A 248 17.78 -6.29 -23.87
N PRO A 249 16.95 -7.30 -24.22
CA PRO A 249 15.49 -7.27 -24.24
C PRO A 249 14.87 -7.36 -22.84
N CYS A 250 13.84 -6.55 -22.55
CA CYS A 250 13.19 -6.52 -21.23
C CYS A 250 11.72 -6.08 -21.33
N ILE A 251 10.99 -6.29 -20.23
CA ILE A 251 9.63 -5.77 -20.04
C ILE A 251 9.66 -4.70 -18.93
N ILE A 252 9.10 -3.53 -19.24
CA ILE A 252 8.77 -2.49 -18.28
C ILE A 252 7.29 -2.61 -17.97
N PHE A 253 6.95 -2.81 -16.71
CA PHE A 253 5.57 -2.94 -16.24
C PHE A 253 5.17 -1.76 -15.36
N ILE A 254 4.07 -1.10 -15.71
CA ILE A 254 3.46 -0.01 -14.94
C ILE A 254 2.10 -0.48 -14.45
N ASP A 255 1.98 -0.75 -13.16
CA ASP A 255 0.69 -1.06 -12.54
C ASP A 255 -0.08 0.21 -12.23
N GLU A 256 -1.41 0.15 -12.23
CA GLU A 256 -2.30 1.28 -11.94
C GLU A 256 -1.93 2.55 -12.74
N ILE A 257 -1.77 2.40 -14.05
CA ILE A 257 -1.37 3.51 -14.94
C ILE A 257 -2.35 4.70 -14.87
N ASP A 258 -3.60 4.46 -14.48
CA ASP A 258 -4.63 5.48 -14.29
C ASP A 258 -4.31 6.48 -13.18
N ALA A 259 -3.36 6.18 -12.28
CA ALA A 259 -2.87 7.16 -11.31
C ALA A 259 -2.17 8.35 -11.97
N VAL A 260 -1.51 8.14 -13.10
CA VAL A 260 -0.76 9.17 -13.87
C VAL A 260 -1.48 9.53 -15.17
N GLY A 261 -2.10 8.55 -15.82
CA GLY A 261 -2.64 8.64 -17.18
C GLY A 261 -4.03 9.23 -17.30
N ARG A 262 -4.57 9.95 -16.33
CA ARG A 262 -5.92 10.54 -16.38
C ARG A 262 -6.04 11.69 -17.39
N HIS A 263 -7.26 11.89 -17.90
CA HIS A 263 -7.65 13.02 -18.74
C HIS A 263 -7.20 14.37 -18.17
N ARG A 264 -6.78 15.28 -19.04
CA ARG A 264 -6.39 16.65 -18.73
C ARG A 264 -7.60 17.47 -18.28
N GLY A 265 -7.46 18.32 -17.28
CA GLY A 265 -8.46 19.34 -16.94
C GLY A 265 -9.49 18.96 -15.87
N ALA A 266 -9.38 17.84 -15.18
CA ALA A 266 -10.34 17.39 -14.16
C ALA A 266 -10.03 17.88 -12.74
N GLY A 267 -9.48 19.10 -12.52
CA GLY A 267 -9.26 19.58 -11.15
C GLY A 267 -8.61 20.95 -11.02
N LEU A 268 -9.04 21.68 -10.01
CA LEU A 268 -8.51 22.97 -9.57
C LEU A 268 -7.51 22.71 -8.40
N GLY A 269 -6.20 22.64 -8.69
CA GLY A 269 -5.18 22.55 -7.62
C GLY A 269 -3.78 22.15 -8.11
N GLY A 270 -2.73 22.65 -7.48
CA GLY A 270 -1.31 22.56 -7.87
C GLY A 270 -0.68 21.15 -7.94
N GLY A 271 -1.42 20.07 -7.65
CA GLY A 271 -0.98 18.69 -7.87
C GLY A 271 -1.28 18.15 -9.27
N HIS A 272 -1.95 18.93 -10.12
CA HIS A 272 -2.30 18.52 -11.49
C HIS A 272 -1.15 18.75 -12.45
N ASP A 273 -0.39 19.84 -12.29
CA ASP A 273 0.73 20.21 -13.17
C ASP A 273 1.83 19.14 -13.16
N GLU A 274 2.08 18.53 -12.01
CA GLU A 274 3.09 17.48 -11.90
C GLU A 274 2.69 16.19 -12.59
N ARG A 275 1.41 15.76 -12.42
CA ARG A 275 0.89 14.57 -13.11
C ARG A 275 0.91 14.75 -14.62
N GLU A 276 0.50 15.93 -15.10
CA GLU A 276 0.52 16.25 -16.51
C GLU A 276 1.94 16.30 -17.08
N GLN A 277 2.90 16.85 -16.33
CA GLN A 277 4.31 16.83 -16.71
C GLN A 277 4.85 15.40 -16.77
N THR A 278 4.47 14.55 -15.81
CA THR A 278 4.87 13.14 -15.75
C THR A 278 4.26 12.34 -16.90
N LEU A 279 2.96 12.56 -17.20
CA LEU A 279 2.30 11.96 -18.35
C LEU A 279 2.97 12.39 -19.67
N ASN A 280 3.25 13.68 -19.84
CA ASN A 280 3.93 14.18 -21.04
C ASN A 280 5.33 13.56 -21.19
N GLN A 281 6.08 13.40 -20.09
CA GLN A 281 7.37 12.70 -20.14
C GLN A 281 7.19 11.22 -20.53
N LEU A 282 6.17 10.53 -19.99
CA LEU A 282 5.87 9.14 -20.37
C LEU A 282 5.59 9.04 -21.87
N LEU A 283 4.78 9.95 -22.41
CA LEU A 283 4.47 9.98 -23.85
C LEU A 283 5.73 10.22 -24.69
N VAL A 284 6.61 11.14 -24.26
CA VAL A 284 7.88 11.42 -24.95
C VAL A 284 8.80 10.19 -24.94
N GLU A 285 8.93 9.51 -23.81
CA GLU A 285 9.76 8.30 -23.73
C GLU A 285 9.20 7.15 -24.59
N MET A 286 7.86 6.97 -24.62
CA MET A 286 7.21 5.97 -25.49
C MET A 286 7.41 6.28 -26.98
N ASP A 287 7.30 7.54 -27.37
CA ASP A 287 7.53 7.95 -28.76
C ASP A 287 9.00 7.81 -29.17
N GLY A 288 9.93 8.00 -28.20
CA GLY A 288 11.37 7.87 -28.37
C GLY A 288 11.91 6.44 -28.46
N PHE A 289 11.04 5.42 -28.36
CA PHE A 289 11.45 4.04 -28.60
C PHE A 289 11.52 3.73 -30.11
N GLU A 290 12.62 3.22 -30.56
CA GLU A 290 12.72 2.58 -31.87
C GLU A 290 12.14 1.16 -31.80
N SER A 291 11.47 0.72 -32.87
CA SER A 291 10.81 -0.59 -32.94
C SER A 291 11.74 -1.79 -32.74
N ASN A 292 13.05 -1.57 -32.70
CA ASN A 292 14.09 -2.59 -32.64
C ASN A 292 14.83 -2.67 -31.31
N GLU A 293 14.52 -1.82 -30.34
CA GLU A 293 15.27 -1.78 -29.04
C GLU A 293 14.97 -2.98 -28.12
N GLY A 294 13.98 -3.81 -28.43
CA GLY A 294 13.66 -5.01 -27.65
C GLY A 294 13.04 -4.72 -26.27
N VAL A 295 12.58 -3.50 -26.04
CA VAL A 295 11.88 -3.11 -24.82
C VAL A 295 10.39 -3.06 -25.11
N ILE A 296 9.59 -3.76 -24.29
CA ILE A 296 8.13 -3.76 -24.37
C ILE A 296 7.57 -3.13 -23.09
N LEU A 297 6.73 -2.11 -23.28
CA LEU A 297 6.00 -1.51 -22.18
C LEU A 297 4.67 -2.24 -21.97
N VAL A 298 4.43 -2.74 -20.77
CA VAL A 298 3.15 -3.32 -20.37
C VAL A 298 2.57 -2.45 -19.26
N ALA A 299 1.33 -2.00 -19.42
CA ALA A 299 0.62 -1.28 -18.36
C ALA A 299 -0.64 -2.02 -17.95
N ALA A 300 -1.07 -1.85 -16.71
CA ALA A 300 -2.32 -2.38 -16.21
C ALA A 300 -3.21 -1.27 -15.64
N THR A 301 -4.52 -1.37 -15.89
CA THR A 301 -5.53 -0.47 -15.32
C THR A 301 -6.82 -1.21 -15.00
N ASN A 302 -7.51 -0.75 -13.96
CA ASN A 302 -8.87 -1.15 -13.64
C ASN A 302 -9.90 -0.20 -14.26
N ARG A 303 -9.47 0.98 -14.71
CA ARG A 303 -10.34 2.06 -15.21
C ARG A 303 -9.85 2.61 -16.55
N PRO A 304 -10.11 1.90 -17.66
CA PRO A 304 -9.70 2.36 -18.98
C PRO A 304 -10.42 3.64 -19.42
N ASP A 305 -11.59 3.92 -18.85
CA ASP A 305 -12.46 5.07 -19.10
C ASP A 305 -11.81 6.41 -18.72
N VAL A 306 -10.94 6.43 -17.71
CA VAL A 306 -10.28 7.66 -17.23
C VAL A 306 -8.96 7.97 -17.92
N LEU A 307 -8.45 7.06 -18.78
CA LEU A 307 -7.16 7.24 -19.44
C LEU A 307 -7.18 8.30 -20.54
N ASP A 308 -6.11 9.10 -20.62
CA ASP A 308 -5.92 10.06 -21.70
C ASP A 308 -5.84 9.33 -23.05
N PRO A 309 -6.69 9.70 -24.05
CA PRO A 309 -6.67 9.09 -25.38
C PRO A 309 -5.31 9.14 -26.05
N ALA A 310 -4.44 10.08 -25.67
CA ALA A 310 -3.09 10.16 -26.19
C ALA A 310 -2.24 8.91 -25.89
N LEU A 311 -2.50 8.21 -24.78
CA LEU A 311 -1.84 6.93 -24.43
C LEU A 311 -2.26 5.79 -25.37
N LEU A 312 -3.49 5.84 -25.88
CA LEU A 312 -4.11 4.79 -26.71
C LEU A 312 -3.86 4.97 -28.22
N ARG A 313 -3.05 5.98 -28.60
CA ARG A 313 -2.70 6.20 -30.00
C ARG A 313 -1.73 5.13 -30.51
N PRO A 314 -1.81 4.73 -31.80
CA PRO A 314 -0.83 3.84 -32.42
C PRO A 314 0.61 4.32 -32.21
N GLY A 315 1.51 3.41 -31.92
CA GLY A 315 2.90 3.72 -31.57
C GLY A 315 3.16 3.88 -30.06
N ARG A 316 2.10 3.74 -29.21
CA ARG A 316 2.17 3.79 -27.75
C ARG A 316 1.59 2.51 -27.17
N PHE A 317 0.37 2.52 -26.58
CA PHE A 317 -0.31 1.27 -26.22
C PHE A 317 -1.09 0.75 -27.44
N ASP A 318 -0.37 0.07 -28.31
CA ASP A 318 -0.90 -0.44 -29.58
C ASP A 318 -1.89 -1.60 -29.39
N ARG A 319 -1.69 -2.37 -28.34
CA ARG A 319 -2.55 -3.52 -28.01
C ARG A 319 -3.26 -3.30 -26.69
N ARG A 320 -4.53 -3.66 -26.70
CA ARG A 320 -5.39 -3.64 -25.52
C ARG A 320 -5.91 -5.05 -25.27
N VAL A 321 -5.41 -5.68 -24.21
CA VAL A 321 -5.79 -7.03 -23.82
C VAL A 321 -6.73 -6.96 -22.63
N VAL A 322 -7.93 -7.56 -22.79
CA VAL A 322 -8.95 -7.58 -21.75
C VAL A 322 -8.75 -8.81 -20.88
N VAL A 323 -8.53 -8.58 -19.58
CA VAL A 323 -8.41 -9.63 -18.55
C VAL A 323 -9.67 -9.61 -17.70
N GLY A 324 -10.71 -10.34 -18.18
CA GLY A 324 -12.02 -10.40 -17.57
C GLY A 324 -12.06 -11.23 -16.28
N ARG A 325 -13.26 -11.33 -15.67
CA ARG A 325 -13.51 -12.32 -14.62
C ARG A 325 -13.54 -13.72 -15.25
N PRO A 326 -13.01 -14.75 -14.57
CA PRO A 326 -12.96 -16.09 -15.09
C PRO A 326 -14.37 -16.72 -15.16
N ASP A 327 -14.63 -17.52 -16.17
CA ASP A 327 -15.78 -18.40 -16.30
C ASP A 327 -15.69 -19.58 -15.30
N VAL A 328 -16.68 -20.47 -15.26
CA VAL A 328 -16.70 -21.63 -14.34
C VAL A 328 -15.45 -22.50 -14.49
N LYS A 329 -15.01 -22.75 -15.75
CA LYS A 329 -13.81 -23.57 -16.01
C LYS A 329 -12.54 -22.85 -15.55
N GLY A 330 -12.47 -21.56 -15.82
CA GLY A 330 -11.35 -20.71 -15.35
C GLY A 330 -11.27 -20.65 -13.84
N ARG A 331 -12.41 -20.54 -13.14
CA ARG A 331 -12.45 -20.56 -11.67
C ARG A 331 -11.94 -21.90 -11.11
N GLU A 332 -12.35 -22.99 -11.71
CA GLU A 332 -11.85 -24.32 -11.32
C GLU A 332 -10.34 -24.45 -11.53
N GLN A 333 -9.82 -24.00 -12.68
CA GLN A 333 -8.39 -23.99 -12.95
C GLN A 333 -7.61 -23.10 -11.95
N ILE A 334 -8.14 -21.93 -11.61
CA ILE A 334 -7.54 -21.02 -10.62
C ILE A 334 -7.53 -21.67 -9.24
N LEU A 335 -8.64 -22.29 -8.81
CA LEU A 335 -8.70 -23.04 -7.56
C LEU A 335 -7.65 -24.14 -7.53
N ARG A 336 -7.49 -24.91 -8.61
CA ARG A 336 -6.43 -25.96 -8.73
C ARG A 336 -5.02 -25.38 -8.58
N VAL A 337 -4.76 -24.18 -9.09
CA VAL A 337 -3.46 -23.51 -8.92
C VAL A 337 -3.21 -23.13 -7.47
N HIS A 338 -4.21 -22.54 -6.79
CA HIS A 338 -4.06 -22.08 -5.42
C HIS A 338 -4.05 -23.22 -4.39
N THR A 339 -4.72 -24.33 -4.68
CA THR A 339 -4.78 -25.50 -3.79
C THR A 339 -3.57 -26.42 -3.90
N LYS A 340 -2.68 -26.26 -4.89
CA LYS A 340 -1.45 -27.11 -5.08
C LYS A 340 -0.59 -27.28 -3.81
N LYS A 341 -0.61 -26.30 -2.90
CA LYS A 341 0.20 -26.31 -1.67
C LYS A 341 -0.63 -26.57 -0.42
N VAL A 342 -1.94 -26.77 -0.56
CA VAL A 342 -2.87 -26.98 0.54
C VAL A 342 -3.24 -28.45 0.59
N PRO A 343 -3.08 -29.14 1.73
CA PRO A 343 -3.51 -30.52 1.87
C PRO A 343 -5.05 -30.58 1.87
N LEU A 344 -5.63 -31.12 0.81
CA LEU A 344 -7.06 -31.30 0.65
C LEU A 344 -7.48 -32.70 1.09
N SER A 345 -8.69 -32.81 1.63
CA SER A 345 -9.38 -34.08 1.85
C SER A 345 -10.04 -34.57 0.55
N ASP A 346 -10.29 -35.87 0.44
CA ASP A 346 -10.89 -36.51 -0.75
C ASP A 346 -12.33 -36.07 -1.03
N ASP A 347 -13.00 -35.43 -0.05
CA ASP A 347 -14.37 -34.89 -0.18
C ASP A 347 -14.44 -33.57 -0.94
N VAL A 348 -13.28 -32.91 -1.21
CA VAL A 348 -13.25 -31.58 -1.82
C VAL A 348 -13.40 -31.66 -3.33
N ASP A 349 -14.55 -31.20 -3.83
CA ASP A 349 -14.78 -31.04 -5.28
C ASP A 349 -14.63 -29.56 -5.70
N LEU A 350 -13.52 -29.27 -6.38
CA LEU A 350 -13.21 -27.93 -6.89
C LEU A 350 -14.20 -27.45 -7.96
N SER A 351 -14.88 -28.37 -8.68
CA SER A 351 -15.86 -28.01 -9.69
C SER A 351 -17.16 -27.48 -9.04
N VAL A 352 -17.55 -28.05 -7.89
CA VAL A 352 -18.67 -27.55 -7.09
C VAL A 352 -18.37 -26.18 -6.53
N LEU A 353 -17.15 -25.98 -6.01
CA LEU A 353 -16.71 -24.68 -5.52
C LEU A 353 -16.67 -23.61 -6.63
N ALA A 354 -16.20 -23.97 -7.82
CA ALA A 354 -16.16 -23.07 -8.98
C ALA A 354 -17.57 -22.63 -9.41
N ARG A 355 -18.54 -23.54 -9.41
CA ARG A 355 -19.96 -23.22 -9.66
C ARG A 355 -20.55 -22.36 -8.56
N GLY A 356 -20.19 -22.64 -7.30
CA GLY A 356 -20.66 -21.91 -6.13
C GLY A 356 -20.05 -20.52 -5.92
N THR A 357 -19.16 -20.06 -6.80
CA THR A 357 -18.49 -18.76 -6.69
C THR A 357 -18.63 -17.89 -7.95
N PRO A 358 -19.88 -17.62 -8.42
CA PRO A 358 -20.09 -16.79 -9.59
C PRO A 358 -19.55 -15.38 -9.37
N GLY A 359 -18.92 -14.82 -10.41
CA GLY A 359 -18.39 -13.47 -10.36
C GLY A 359 -17.11 -13.26 -9.55
N PHE A 360 -16.54 -14.30 -8.92
CA PHE A 360 -15.26 -14.21 -8.23
C PHE A 360 -14.12 -13.99 -9.20
N ALA A 361 -13.22 -13.06 -8.85
CA ALA A 361 -11.94 -12.88 -9.52
C ALA A 361 -10.87 -13.85 -8.93
N GLY A 362 -9.72 -13.90 -9.57
CA GLY A 362 -8.62 -14.76 -9.11
C GLY A 362 -8.17 -14.47 -7.68
N ALA A 363 -8.19 -13.20 -7.27
CA ALA A 363 -7.85 -12.81 -5.91
C ALA A 363 -8.88 -13.29 -4.87
N ASP A 364 -10.18 -13.28 -5.24
CA ASP A 364 -11.25 -13.75 -4.36
C ASP A 364 -11.14 -15.26 -4.14
N LEU A 365 -10.83 -16.01 -5.21
CA LEU A 365 -10.62 -17.47 -5.14
C LEU A 365 -9.36 -17.81 -4.32
N ALA A 366 -8.30 -17.04 -4.47
CA ALA A 366 -7.09 -17.21 -3.64
C ALA A 366 -7.39 -16.94 -2.16
N ASN A 367 -8.19 -15.91 -1.86
CA ASN A 367 -8.64 -15.60 -0.51
C ASN A 367 -9.54 -16.70 0.03
N LEU A 368 -10.46 -17.26 -0.77
CA LEU A 368 -11.31 -18.39 -0.39
C LEU A 368 -10.47 -19.59 0.06
N VAL A 369 -9.46 -19.97 -0.71
CA VAL A 369 -8.55 -21.08 -0.36
C VAL A 369 -7.79 -20.79 0.93
N ASN A 370 -7.31 -19.56 1.10
CA ASN A 370 -6.60 -19.15 2.32
C ASN A 370 -7.53 -19.18 3.55
N GLU A 371 -8.76 -18.66 3.44
CA GLU A 371 -9.73 -18.66 4.54
C GLU A 371 -10.14 -20.08 4.93
N ALA A 372 -10.35 -20.98 3.96
CA ALA A 372 -10.63 -22.40 4.23
C ALA A 372 -9.47 -23.05 5.00
N ALA A 373 -8.23 -22.80 4.59
CA ALA A 373 -7.05 -23.30 5.30
C ALA A 373 -6.93 -22.74 6.73
N LEU A 374 -7.26 -21.45 6.94
CA LEU A 374 -7.29 -20.84 8.27
C LEU A 374 -8.38 -21.42 9.17
N ILE A 375 -9.56 -21.76 8.61
CA ILE A 375 -10.64 -22.40 9.35
C ILE A 375 -10.22 -23.80 9.80
N ALA A 376 -9.66 -24.61 8.89
CA ALA A 376 -9.13 -25.94 9.21
C ALA A 376 -8.04 -25.90 10.30
N ALA A 377 -7.11 -24.93 10.19
CA ALA A 377 -6.04 -24.74 11.16
C ALA A 377 -6.56 -24.36 12.56
N ARG A 378 -7.59 -23.50 12.65
CA ARG A 378 -8.23 -23.14 13.93
C ARG A 378 -8.88 -24.33 14.62
N GLN A 379 -9.31 -25.32 13.86
CA GLN A 379 -9.90 -26.57 14.37
C GLN A 379 -8.85 -27.68 14.56
N ASN A 380 -7.54 -27.33 14.50
CA ASN A 380 -6.41 -28.25 14.63
C ASN A 380 -6.43 -29.42 13.64
N ARG A 381 -7.07 -29.26 12.47
CA ARG A 381 -7.10 -30.26 11.41
C ARG A 381 -5.85 -30.14 10.52
N LYS A 382 -5.40 -31.28 9.98
CA LYS A 382 -4.23 -31.36 9.10
C LYS A 382 -4.57 -31.25 7.62
N VAL A 383 -5.84 -31.40 7.28
CA VAL A 383 -6.38 -31.35 5.91
C VAL A 383 -7.57 -30.41 5.87
N VAL A 384 -7.78 -29.79 4.72
CA VAL A 384 -8.93 -28.89 4.48
C VAL A 384 -10.04 -29.71 3.85
N MET A 385 -11.23 -29.64 4.42
CA MET A 385 -12.43 -30.36 3.98
C MET A 385 -13.37 -29.46 3.17
N MET A 386 -14.34 -30.04 2.47
CA MET A 386 -15.36 -29.28 1.74
C MET A 386 -16.15 -28.35 2.67
N TYR A 387 -16.42 -28.77 3.90
CA TYR A 387 -17.06 -27.96 4.94
C TYR A 387 -16.29 -26.65 5.22
N ASP A 388 -14.95 -26.66 5.23
CA ASP A 388 -14.16 -25.45 5.45
C ASP A 388 -14.29 -24.47 4.29
N PHE A 389 -14.35 -24.98 3.07
CA PHE A 389 -14.58 -24.16 1.88
C PHE A 389 -15.97 -23.53 1.86
N GLU A 390 -17.01 -24.27 2.27
CA GLU A 390 -18.36 -23.71 2.38
C GLU A 390 -18.42 -22.59 3.42
N HIS A 391 -17.83 -22.80 4.61
CA HIS A 391 -17.71 -21.75 5.61
C HIS A 391 -16.86 -20.54 5.16
N ALA A 392 -15.78 -20.80 4.45
CA ALA A 392 -14.94 -19.75 3.89
C ALA A 392 -15.70 -18.96 2.81
N LYS A 393 -16.46 -19.64 1.95
CA LYS A 393 -17.31 -19.03 0.94
C LYS A 393 -18.34 -18.10 1.58
N ASP A 394 -19.05 -18.59 2.59
CA ASP A 394 -20.00 -17.79 3.36
C ASP A 394 -19.34 -16.55 3.96
N LYS A 395 -18.15 -16.72 4.55
CA LYS A 395 -17.38 -15.61 5.13
C LYS A 395 -16.94 -14.58 4.10
N VAL A 396 -16.49 -15.01 2.92
CA VAL A 396 -16.01 -14.11 1.85
C VAL A 396 -17.18 -13.36 1.20
N ILE A 397 -18.32 -14.02 0.97
CA ILE A 397 -19.50 -13.43 0.32
C ILE A 397 -20.28 -12.53 1.28
N MET A 398 -20.54 -13.02 2.49
CA MET A 398 -21.48 -12.43 3.46
C MET A 398 -20.79 -11.69 4.61
N GLY A 399 -19.46 -11.87 4.78
CA GLY A 399 -18.73 -11.36 5.94
C GLY A 399 -18.75 -12.30 7.14
N THR A 400 -18.13 -11.84 8.23
CA THR A 400 -18.04 -12.61 9.48
C THR A 400 -19.37 -12.64 10.23
N GLU A 401 -19.69 -13.78 10.87
CA GLU A 401 -20.82 -13.89 11.78
C GLU A 401 -20.70 -12.92 12.97
N ARG A 402 -21.79 -12.21 13.27
CA ARG A 402 -21.87 -11.32 14.43
C ARG A 402 -22.40 -12.05 15.66
N LYS A 403 -21.62 -12.96 16.22
CA LYS A 403 -22.01 -13.76 17.40
C LYS A 403 -22.29 -12.93 18.65
N SER A 404 -21.82 -11.70 18.71
CA SER A 404 -22.06 -10.78 19.83
C SER A 404 -23.36 -9.97 19.70
N MET A 405 -24.03 -10.02 18.54
CA MET A 405 -25.28 -9.30 18.30
C MET A 405 -26.44 -10.13 18.84
N MET A 406 -27.00 -9.73 19.95
CA MET A 406 -28.20 -10.35 20.51
C MET A 406 -29.41 -9.67 19.86
N LEU A 407 -30.05 -10.38 18.93
CA LEU A 407 -31.36 -9.99 18.39
C LEU A 407 -32.46 -10.27 19.43
N THR A 408 -33.41 -9.37 19.52
CA THR A 408 -34.63 -9.65 20.26
C THR A 408 -35.42 -10.79 19.57
N GLN A 409 -36.25 -11.49 20.32
CA GLN A 409 -37.09 -12.56 19.73
C GLN A 409 -37.99 -12.03 18.61
N GLU A 410 -38.48 -10.81 18.76
CA GLU A 410 -39.29 -10.13 17.76
C GLU A 410 -38.47 -9.84 16.49
N GLU A 411 -37.27 -9.28 16.60
CA GLU A 411 -36.38 -9.04 15.45
C GLU A 411 -35.99 -10.34 14.73
N LYS A 412 -35.73 -11.42 15.51
CA LYS A 412 -35.42 -12.73 14.94
C LYS A 412 -36.62 -13.30 14.16
N THR A 413 -37.83 -13.14 14.69
CA THR A 413 -39.05 -13.54 14.01
C THR A 413 -39.30 -12.75 12.74
N ASN A 414 -39.15 -11.41 12.82
CA ASN A 414 -39.29 -10.55 11.65
C ASN A 414 -38.31 -10.92 10.54
N THR A 415 -37.03 -11.14 10.89
CA THR A 415 -36.03 -11.59 9.94
C THR A 415 -36.35 -12.94 9.33
N ALA A 416 -36.85 -13.91 10.14
CA ALA A 416 -37.21 -15.23 9.65
C ALA A 416 -38.34 -15.18 8.61
N TYR A 417 -39.40 -14.40 8.87
CA TYR A 417 -40.47 -14.20 7.90
C TYR A 417 -40.01 -13.41 6.68
N HIS A 418 -39.17 -12.40 6.82
CA HIS A 418 -38.60 -11.65 5.71
C HIS A 418 -37.82 -12.57 4.77
N GLU A 419 -36.85 -13.33 5.28
CA GLU A 419 -36.03 -14.26 4.49
C GLU A 419 -36.86 -15.45 3.93
N ALA A 420 -37.85 -15.94 4.70
CA ALA A 420 -38.77 -16.97 4.21
C ALA A 420 -39.57 -16.47 3.01
N GLY A 421 -39.97 -15.19 2.99
CA GLY A 421 -40.63 -14.55 1.86
C GLY A 421 -39.77 -14.59 0.60
N HIS A 422 -38.52 -14.14 0.69
CA HIS A 422 -37.58 -14.22 -0.42
C HIS A 422 -37.36 -15.66 -0.89
N ALA A 423 -37.20 -16.61 0.04
CA ALA A 423 -36.96 -18.01 -0.25
C ALA A 423 -38.13 -18.68 -0.96
N LEU A 424 -39.35 -18.47 -0.46
CA LEU A 424 -40.57 -19.03 -1.02
C LEU A 424 -40.79 -18.54 -2.46
N VAL A 425 -40.72 -17.22 -2.68
CA VAL A 425 -40.93 -16.66 -4.00
C VAL A 425 -39.81 -17.09 -4.94
N ALA A 426 -38.53 -17.09 -4.51
CA ALA A 426 -37.43 -17.57 -5.33
C ALA A 426 -37.55 -19.03 -5.75
N ALA A 427 -38.10 -19.87 -4.88
CA ALA A 427 -38.31 -21.31 -5.17
C ALA A 427 -39.46 -21.60 -6.13
N LEU A 428 -40.50 -20.73 -6.17
CA LEU A 428 -41.72 -20.98 -6.92
C LEU A 428 -41.84 -20.17 -8.21
N ILE A 429 -41.16 -19.01 -8.29
CA ILE A 429 -41.27 -18.14 -9.46
C ILE A 429 -40.49 -18.74 -10.64
N PRO A 430 -41.07 -18.80 -11.85
CA PRO A 430 -40.35 -19.27 -13.03
C PRO A 430 -39.20 -18.33 -13.39
N HIS A 431 -38.22 -18.86 -14.10
CA HIS A 431 -37.03 -18.14 -14.59
C HIS A 431 -36.08 -17.59 -13.52
N ALA A 432 -36.32 -17.85 -12.23
CA ALA A 432 -35.36 -17.51 -11.17
C ALA A 432 -34.15 -18.46 -11.15
N ASP A 433 -33.05 -17.99 -10.59
CA ASP A 433 -31.92 -18.87 -10.25
C ASP A 433 -32.29 -19.79 -9.08
N PRO A 434 -31.76 -21.03 -9.04
CA PRO A 434 -32.05 -21.96 -7.95
C PRO A 434 -31.65 -21.37 -6.59
N LEU A 435 -32.56 -21.60 -5.62
CA LEU A 435 -32.27 -21.26 -4.22
C LEU A 435 -31.15 -22.17 -3.70
N HIS A 436 -30.12 -21.57 -3.13
CA HIS A 436 -28.99 -22.29 -2.57
C HIS A 436 -29.11 -22.41 -1.04
N LYS A 437 -29.31 -21.28 -0.36
CA LYS A 437 -29.27 -21.22 1.10
C LYS A 437 -30.05 -20.01 1.61
N VAL A 438 -30.68 -20.19 2.77
CA VAL A 438 -31.35 -19.13 3.52
C VAL A 438 -30.83 -19.14 4.95
N THR A 439 -30.54 -17.97 5.51
CA THR A 439 -30.02 -17.84 6.87
C THR A 439 -30.56 -16.61 7.57
N ILE A 440 -30.80 -16.72 8.87
CA ILE A 440 -31.17 -15.62 9.76
C ILE A 440 -30.02 -15.28 10.73
N ILE A 441 -28.81 -15.83 10.50
CA ILE A 441 -27.62 -15.50 11.27
C ILE A 441 -27.11 -14.14 10.80
N PRO A 442 -26.98 -13.14 11.70
CA PRO A 442 -26.48 -11.82 11.31
C PRO A 442 -25.04 -11.89 10.80
N ARG A 443 -24.81 -11.35 9.59
CA ARG A 443 -23.48 -11.28 8.97
C ARG A 443 -23.23 -9.90 8.37
N GLY A 444 -22.08 -9.33 8.61
CA GLY A 444 -21.74 -8.01 8.06
C GLY A 444 -22.76 -6.93 8.48
N MET A 445 -23.51 -6.38 7.53
CA MET A 445 -24.58 -5.39 7.77
C MET A 445 -25.99 -5.99 7.64
N ALA A 446 -26.10 -7.25 7.20
CA ALA A 446 -27.38 -7.93 7.01
C ALA A 446 -27.76 -8.73 8.25
N LEU A 447 -29.07 -8.75 8.60
CA LEU A 447 -29.63 -9.54 9.69
C LEU A 447 -29.95 -10.97 9.23
N GLY A 448 -30.24 -11.16 7.96
CA GLY A 448 -30.45 -12.44 7.29
C GLY A 448 -29.98 -12.37 5.85
N LEU A 449 -30.05 -13.48 5.14
CA LEU A 449 -29.72 -13.55 3.72
C LEU A 449 -30.36 -14.74 3.04
N THR A 450 -30.99 -14.50 1.90
CA THR A 450 -31.44 -15.50 0.95
C THR A 450 -30.51 -15.51 -0.27
N MET A 451 -29.83 -16.63 -0.50
CA MET A 451 -28.83 -16.77 -1.54
C MET A 451 -29.32 -17.65 -2.69
N GLN A 452 -29.32 -17.12 -3.90
CA GLN A 452 -29.53 -17.87 -5.13
C GLN A 452 -28.18 -18.09 -5.81
N LEU A 453 -27.99 -19.26 -6.45
CA LEU A 453 -26.79 -19.54 -7.25
C LEU A 453 -27.19 -19.84 -8.69
N PRO A 454 -26.67 -19.08 -9.64
CA PRO A 454 -26.88 -19.40 -11.05
C PRO A 454 -26.23 -20.74 -11.40
N MET A 455 -26.88 -21.53 -12.23
CA MET A 455 -26.34 -22.81 -12.70
C MET A 455 -25.14 -22.61 -13.64
N ASP A 456 -25.19 -21.56 -14.43
CA ASP A 456 -24.15 -21.16 -15.40
C ASP A 456 -23.87 -19.65 -15.31
N ASP A 457 -22.72 -19.22 -15.84
CA ASP A 457 -22.39 -17.80 -15.95
C ASP A 457 -23.28 -17.13 -17.02
N LYS A 458 -24.18 -16.26 -16.59
CA LYS A 458 -25.11 -15.53 -17.47
C LYS A 458 -24.44 -14.26 -17.97
N HIS A 459 -24.33 -14.12 -19.28
CA HIS A 459 -23.79 -12.91 -19.94
C HIS A 459 -24.90 -11.94 -20.41
N SER A 460 -26.14 -12.42 -20.47
CA SER A 460 -27.33 -11.62 -20.81
C SER A 460 -28.52 -12.05 -19.98
N TYR A 461 -29.40 -11.12 -19.67
CA TYR A 461 -30.60 -11.36 -18.89
C TYR A 461 -31.83 -11.11 -19.75
N HIS A 462 -32.76 -12.08 -19.76
CA HIS A 462 -34.08 -11.91 -20.37
C HIS A 462 -34.96 -11.05 -19.48
N LYS A 463 -35.93 -10.36 -20.09
CA LYS A 463 -36.91 -9.52 -19.38
C LYS A 463 -37.63 -10.31 -18.28
N ASP A 464 -38.09 -11.53 -18.59
CA ASP A 464 -38.81 -12.40 -17.65
C ASP A 464 -37.97 -12.76 -16.39
N PHE A 465 -36.66 -12.94 -16.56
CA PHE A 465 -35.75 -13.15 -15.44
C PHE A 465 -35.68 -11.91 -14.54
N LEU A 466 -35.57 -10.70 -15.13
CA LEU A 466 -35.50 -9.45 -14.38
C LEU A 466 -36.80 -9.16 -13.62
N GLU A 467 -37.97 -9.42 -14.27
CA GLU A 467 -39.28 -9.29 -13.64
C GLU A 467 -39.44 -10.30 -12.46
N SER A 468 -38.86 -11.50 -12.60
CA SER A 468 -38.84 -12.49 -11.51
C SER A 468 -37.92 -12.03 -10.36
N GLN A 469 -36.80 -11.41 -10.67
CA GLN A 469 -35.93 -10.83 -9.64
C GLN A 469 -36.59 -9.65 -8.91
N LEU A 470 -37.36 -8.80 -9.60
CA LEU A 470 -38.16 -7.75 -8.95
C LEU A 470 -39.16 -8.32 -7.95
N ALA A 471 -39.85 -9.41 -8.32
CA ALA A 471 -40.79 -10.06 -7.43
C ALA A 471 -40.10 -10.66 -6.19
N ILE A 472 -38.93 -11.30 -6.38
CA ILE A 472 -38.14 -11.85 -5.27
C ILE A 472 -37.69 -10.73 -4.30
N LEU A 473 -37.21 -9.60 -4.82
CA LEU A 473 -36.79 -8.44 -4.00
C LEU A 473 -37.96 -7.86 -3.18
N MET A 474 -39.18 -7.85 -3.72
CA MET A 474 -40.36 -7.36 -2.98
C MET A 474 -40.90 -8.35 -1.94
N ALA A 475 -40.54 -9.64 -2.01
CA ALA A 475 -41.14 -10.69 -1.22
C ALA A 475 -40.90 -10.55 0.31
N GLY A 476 -39.71 -10.13 0.73
CA GLY A 476 -39.40 -9.91 2.15
C GLY A 476 -40.35 -8.89 2.80
N ARG A 477 -40.51 -7.72 2.16
CA ARG A 477 -41.44 -6.68 2.61
C ARG A 477 -42.91 -7.18 2.68
N ILE A 478 -43.33 -7.92 1.67
CA ILE A 478 -44.70 -8.47 1.60
C ILE A 478 -44.95 -9.48 2.73
N ALA A 479 -43.93 -10.27 3.03
CA ALA A 479 -43.99 -11.22 4.16
C ALA A 479 -44.16 -10.48 5.50
N GLU A 480 -43.39 -9.40 5.74
CA GLU A 480 -43.57 -8.57 6.92
C GLU A 480 -44.98 -7.98 7.00
N GLU A 481 -45.52 -7.47 5.89
CA GLU A 481 -46.84 -6.83 5.81
C GLU A 481 -47.97 -7.82 6.12
N ILE A 482 -47.92 -9.04 5.57
CA ILE A 482 -48.97 -10.06 5.74
C ILE A 482 -48.94 -10.68 7.14
N PHE A 483 -47.76 -11.10 7.60
CA PHE A 483 -47.64 -11.91 8.82
C PHE A 483 -47.39 -11.06 10.07
N MET A 484 -46.60 -9.98 9.95
CA MET A 484 -46.25 -9.11 11.08
C MET A 484 -47.18 -7.91 11.21
N LYS A 485 -47.96 -7.58 10.17
CA LYS A 485 -48.84 -6.39 10.08
C LYS A 485 -48.11 -5.05 10.26
N HIS A 486 -46.83 -5.03 10.11
CA HIS A 486 -45.99 -3.84 10.10
C HIS A 486 -44.87 -4.00 9.07
N VAL A 487 -44.22 -2.93 8.71
CA VAL A 487 -43.10 -2.92 7.79
C VAL A 487 -41.90 -2.34 8.50
N THR A 488 -40.73 -2.91 8.24
CA THR A 488 -39.48 -2.48 8.87
C THR A 488 -38.56 -1.78 7.87
N THR A 489 -37.53 -1.13 8.39
CA THR A 489 -36.46 -0.56 7.55
C THR A 489 -35.57 -1.64 6.94
N GLY A 490 -35.72 -2.91 7.33
CA GLY A 490 -34.96 -4.05 6.80
C GLY A 490 -35.13 -4.23 5.29
N ALA A 491 -36.33 -3.98 4.77
CA ALA A 491 -36.62 -4.03 3.34
C ALA A 491 -36.05 -2.85 2.51
N GLY A 492 -35.37 -1.87 3.15
CA GLY A 492 -34.90 -0.66 2.46
C GLY A 492 -33.93 -0.93 1.33
N ASN A 493 -33.00 -1.86 1.52
CA ASN A 493 -32.02 -2.24 0.49
C ASN A 493 -32.68 -2.96 -0.69
N ASP A 494 -33.67 -3.81 -0.44
CA ASP A 494 -34.37 -4.54 -1.48
C ASP A 494 -35.22 -3.63 -2.36
N ILE A 495 -35.85 -2.63 -1.74
CA ILE A 495 -36.61 -1.58 -2.46
C ILE A 495 -35.67 -0.75 -3.34
N GLU A 496 -34.52 -0.34 -2.79
CA GLU A 496 -33.51 0.43 -3.56
C GLU A 496 -33.04 -0.38 -4.77
N ARG A 497 -32.65 -1.64 -4.57
CA ARG A 497 -32.19 -2.54 -5.65
C ARG A 497 -33.27 -2.79 -6.70
N ALA A 498 -34.52 -2.99 -6.28
CA ALA A 498 -35.65 -3.19 -7.19
C ALA A 498 -35.91 -1.92 -8.02
N THR A 499 -35.88 -0.75 -7.41
CA THR A 499 -36.05 0.54 -8.09
C THR A 499 -34.93 0.77 -9.11
N ASP A 500 -33.68 0.52 -8.73
CA ASP A 500 -32.53 0.66 -9.64
C ASP A 500 -32.59 -0.33 -10.80
N MET A 501 -33.00 -1.56 -10.56
CA MET A 501 -33.19 -2.58 -11.60
C MET A 501 -34.31 -2.17 -12.59
N ALA A 502 -35.45 -1.78 -12.08
CA ALA A 502 -36.57 -1.29 -12.91
C ALA A 502 -36.17 -0.06 -13.72
N ARG A 503 -35.42 0.88 -13.14
CA ARG A 503 -34.90 2.04 -13.85
C ARG A 503 -33.94 1.67 -14.97
N LYS A 504 -33.06 0.70 -14.76
CA LYS A 504 -32.18 0.17 -15.83
C LYS A 504 -32.97 -0.51 -16.93
N MET A 505 -34.01 -1.28 -16.59
CA MET A 505 -34.89 -1.92 -17.57
C MET A 505 -35.57 -0.87 -18.49
N VAL A 506 -35.98 0.26 -17.91
CA VAL A 506 -36.65 1.34 -18.67
C VAL A 506 -35.64 2.18 -19.44
N CYS A 507 -34.60 2.69 -18.74
CA CYS A 507 -33.71 3.72 -19.27
C CYS A 507 -32.51 3.19 -20.06
N GLU A 508 -31.94 2.06 -19.67
CA GLU A 508 -30.73 1.54 -20.31
C GLU A 508 -31.01 0.43 -21.30
N TRP A 509 -31.94 -0.46 -21.00
CA TRP A 509 -32.19 -1.68 -21.79
C TRP A 509 -33.41 -1.61 -22.69
N GLY A 510 -34.23 -0.55 -22.57
CA GLY A 510 -35.38 -0.34 -23.42
C GLY A 510 -36.42 -1.47 -23.36
N MET A 511 -36.62 -2.08 -22.18
CA MET A 511 -37.50 -3.23 -21.95
C MET A 511 -38.94 -2.83 -21.60
N SER A 512 -39.25 -1.52 -21.62
CA SER A 512 -40.58 -1.01 -21.33
C SER A 512 -41.39 -0.74 -22.62
N ASP A 513 -42.66 -0.41 -22.47
CA ASP A 513 -43.58 0.05 -23.55
C ASP A 513 -43.18 1.39 -24.16
N MET A 514 -42.21 2.09 -23.56
CA MET A 514 -41.63 3.30 -24.17
C MET A 514 -40.78 3.00 -25.42
N GLY A 515 -40.52 1.73 -25.73
CA GLY A 515 -39.75 1.27 -26.88
C GLY A 515 -38.23 1.12 -26.59
N PRO A 516 -37.49 0.63 -27.59
CA PRO A 516 -36.05 0.34 -27.45
C PRO A 516 -35.23 1.64 -27.59
N MET A 517 -35.37 2.52 -26.62
CA MET A 517 -34.62 3.78 -26.52
C MET A 517 -33.87 3.85 -25.20
N SER A 518 -32.68 4.44 -25.23
CA SER A 518 -31.91 4.75 -24.04
C SER A 518 -32.17 6.19 -23.59
N TYR A 519 -32.53 6.38 -22.35
CA TYR A 519 -32.80 7.67 -21.73
C TYR A 519 -31.72 8.01 -20.69
N GLY A 520 -31.12 9.20 -20.82
CA GLY A 520 -30.06 9.65 -19.89
C GLY A 520 -28.72 9.00 -20.23
N LYS A 521 -27.92 9.66 -21.07
CA LYS A 521 -26.52 9.27 -21.20
C LYS A 521 -25.82 9.46 -19.84
N LYS A 522 -25.18 8.42 -19.32
CA LYS A 522 -24.19 8.57 -18.26
C LYS A 522 -22.99 9.37 -18.78
N GLU A 523 -23.07 10.69 -18.79
CA GLU A 523 -21.86 11.49 -18.74
C GLU A 523 -21.28 11.38 -17.32
N GLU A 524 -20.46 10.38 -17.09
CA GLU A 524 -19.56 10.31 -15.95
C GLU A 524 -18.45 11.37 -16.07
N GLN A 525 -18.81 12.62 -16.30
CA GLN A 525 -17.90 13.74 -16.09
C GLN A 525 -18.05 14.19 -14.65
N ILE A 526 -17.22 13.61 -13.79
CA ILE A 526 -17.01 14.13 -12.43
C ILE A 526 -16.27 15.47 -12.56
N PHE A 527 -17.00 16.54 -12.81
CA PHE A 527 -16.53 17.91 -12.64
C PHE A 527 -16.71 18.29 -11.16
N LEU A 528 -15.65 18.11 -10.37
CA LEU A 528 -15.54 18.70 -9.04
C LEU A 528 -15.48 20.23 -9.19
N GLY A 529 -16.58 20.94 -8.87
CA GLY A 529 -16.50 22.36 -8.61
C GLY A 529 -17.50 23.30 -9.30
N ARG A 530 -18.46 22.79 -10.08
CA ARG A 530 -19.64 23.58 -10.50
C ARG A 530 -20.90 22.81 -10.16
N GLU A 531 -21.91 23.50 -9.65
CA GLU A 531 -23.27 22.96 -9.57
C GLU A 531 -23.62 22.31 -10.90
N ILE A 532 -23.67 20.96 -10.89
CA ILE A 532 -24.09 20.19 -12.03
C ILE A 532 -25.60 20.40 -12.09
N SER A 533 -26.04 21.35 -12.89
CA SER A 533 -27.37 21.22 -13.45
C SER A 533 -27.34 19.92 -14.26
N GLN A 534 -27.92 18.85 -13.71
CA GLN A 534 -28.17 17.63 -14.45
C GLN A 534 -29.03 18.02 -15.66
N HIS A 535 -28.39 18.26 -16.80
CA HIS A 535 -29.13 18.37 -18.07
C HIS A 535 -29.74 17.00 -18.33
N ARG A 536 -31.01 16.88 -18.01
CA ARG A 536 -31.81 15.74 -18.47
C ARG A 536 -31.92 15.84 -19.98
N ASP A 537 -31.41 14.82 -20.69
CA ASP A 537 -31.48 14.76 -22.17
C ASP A 537 -32.90 14.46 -22.70
N TYR A 538 -33.91 14.54 -21.83
CA TYR A 538 -35.31 14.24 -22.15
C TYR A 538 -36.26 15.25 -21.50
N SER A 539 -37.42 15.41 -22.14
CA SER A 539 -38.45 16.34 -21.69
C SER A 539 -39.09 15.90 -20.35
N GLU A 540 -39.72 16.84 -19.64
CA GLU A 540 -40.47 16.56 -18.42
C GLU A 540 -41.60 15.53 -18.64
N ALA A 541 -42.27 15.57 -19.78
CA ALA A 541 -43.28 14.58 -20.18
C ALA A 541 -42.66 13.16 -20.30
N THR A 542 -41.44 13.06 -20.79
CA THR A 542 -40.72 11.77 -20.84
C THR A 542 -40.30 11.32 -19.43
N ALA A 543 -39.89 12.23 -18.55
CA ALA A 543 -39.55 11.92 -17.16
C ALA A 543 -40.74 11.29 -16.43
N ILE A 544 -41.94 11.88 -16.57
CA ILE A 544 -43.15 11.33 -15.95
C ILE A 544 -43.43 9.91 -16.46
N ARG A 545 -43.30 9.67 -17.77
CA ARG A 545 -43.48 8.32 -18.33
C ARG A 545 -42.45 7.32 -17.88
N ILE A 546 -41.19 7.74 -17.66
CA ILE A 546 -40.15 6.89 -17.07
C ILE A 546 -40.55 6.52 -15.66
N ASP A 547 -40.96 7.45 -14.82
CA ASP A 547 -41.39 7.22 -13.46
C ASP A 547 -42.60 6.27 -13.39
N GLU A 548 -43.61 6.49 -14.28
CA GLU A 548 -44.76 5.58 -14.42
C GLU A 548 -44.36 4.16 -14.82
N ALA A 549 -43.42 4.02 -15.77
CA ALA A 549 -42.94 2.71 -16.22
C ALA A 549 -42.13 2.00 -15.11
N VAL A 550 -41.28 2.71 -14.39
CA VAL A 550 -40.54 2.16 -13.24
C VAL A 550 -41.49 1.70 -12.13
N HIS A 551 -42.46 2.55 -11.78
CA HIS A 551 -43.47 2.21 -10.77
C HIS A 551 -44.25 0.96 -11.17
N ARG A 552 -44.67 0.85 -12.46
CA ARG A 552 -45.38 -0.31 -12.96
C ARG A 552 -44.60 -1.61 -12.83
N PHE A 553 -43.32 -1.64 -13.20
CA PHE A 553 -42.48 -2.84 -13.05
C PHE A 553 -42.36 -3.27 -11.59
N VAL A 554 -42.15 -2.33 -10.67
CA VAL A 554 -42.06 -2.64 -9.25
C VAL A 554 -43.39 -3.11 -8.70
N ASP A 555 -44.52 -2.49 -9.09
CA ASP A 555 -45.88 -2.85 -8.66
C ASP A 555 -46.33 -4.23 -9.21
N GLU A 556 -46.00 -4.54 -10.45
CA GLU A 556 -46.21 -5.85 -11.05
C GLU A 556 -45.43 -6.94 -10.31
N GLY A 557 -44.13 -6.68 -10.00
CA GLY A 557 -43.32 -7.57 -9.16
C GLY A 557 -43.92 -7.78 -7.77
N TYR A 558 -44.35 -6.68 -7.14
CA TYR A 558 -45.02 -6.74 -5.83
C TYR A 558 -46.28 -7.58 -5.86
N LYS A 559 -47.19 -7.33 -6.82
CA LYS A 559 -48.46 -8.10 -6.96
C LYS A 559 -48.19 -9.57 -7.20
N ARG A 560 -47.21 -9.91 -8.03
CA ARG A 560 -46.83 -11.28 -8.34
C ARG A 560 -46.31 -12.02 -7.11
N ALA A 561 -45.39 -11.39 -6.37
CA ALA A 561 -44.86 -11.95 -5.13
C ALA A 561 -45.97 -12.13 -4.06
N ARG A 562 -46.86 -11.14 -3.94
CA ARG A 562 -47.99 -11.18 -3.01
C ARG A 562 -48.92 -12.37 -3.31
N GLY A 563 -49.29 -12.58 -4.58
CA GLY A 563 -50.09 -13.72 -4.99
C GLY A 563 -49.46 -15.07 -4.62
N ILE A 564 -48.14 -15.22 -4.86
CA ILE A 564 -47.42 -16.45 -4.49
C ILE A 564 -47.44 -16.70 -2.99
N ILE A 565 -47.21 -15.66 -2.17
CA ILE A 565 -47.15 -15.76 -0.70
C ILE A 565 -48.55 -16.08 -0.14
N GLU A 566 -49.62 -15.44 -0.64
CA GLU A 566 -50.99 -15.67 -0.21
C GLU A 566 -51.47 -17.07 -0.60
N GLU A 567 -51.12 -17.59 -1.79
CA GLU A 567 -51.44 -18.93 -2.24
C GLU A 567 -50.72 -20.02 -1.45
N HIS A 568 -49.49 -19.77 -0.99
CA HIS A 568 -48.65 -20.74 -0.29
C HIS A 568 -48.42 -20.37 1.18
N ASN A 569 -49.41 -19.78 1.84
CA ASN A 569 -49.32 -19.29 3.23
C ASN A 569 -48.79 -20.35 4.21
N ASP A 570 -49.28 -21.58 4.13
CA ASP A 570 -48.85 -22.67 5.02
C ASP A 570 -47.37 -23.04 4.80
N ALA A 571 -46.89 -22.99 3.57
CA ALA A 571 -45.47 -23.23 3.26
C ALA A 571 -44.60 -22.13 3.82
N MET A 572 -45.06 -20.87 3.73
CA MET A 572 -44.37 -19.71 4.28
C MET A 572 -44.16 -19.84 5.79
N ILE A 573 -45.20 -20.23 6.54
CA ILE A 573 -45.12 -20.44 7.99
C ILE A 573 -44.12 -21.55 8.31
N ARG A 574 -44.20 -22.73 7.61
CA ARG A 574 -43.25 -23.82 7.82
C ARG A 574 -41.78 -23.42 7.59
N ILE A 575 -41.53 -22.63 6.55
CA ILE A 575 -40.16 -22.14 6.28
C ILE A 575 -39.70 -21.19 7.38
N ALA A 576 -40.52 -20.23 7.80
CA ALA A 576 -40.20 -19.29 8.86
C ALA A 576 -39.94 -19.98 10.21
N GLU A 577 -40.81 -20.95 10.60
CA GLU A 577 -40.63 -21.74 11.82
C GLU A 577 -39.36 -22.59 11.77
N ALA A 578 -39.05 -23.23 10.64
CA ALA A 578 -37.82 -23.99 10.44
C ALA A 578 -36.58 -23.11 10.51
N LEU A 579 -36.64 -21.86 9.99
CA LEU A 579 -35.56 -20.87 10.13
C LEU A 579 -35.35 -20.43 11.59
N LEU A 580 -36.42 -20.26 12.35
CA LEU A 580 -36.33 -19.94 13.78
C LEU A 580 -35.69 -21.07 14.60
N GLU A 581 -35.92 -22.32 14.21
CA GLU A 581 -35.36 -23.51 14.88
C GLU A 581 -33.90 -23.77 14.46
N ARG A 582 -33.61 -23.76 13.14
CA ARG A 582 -32.33 -24.21 12.58
C ARG A 582 -31.35 -23.07 12.23
N GLU A 583 -31.84 -21.84 12.13
CA GLU A 583 -31.15 -20.64 11.75
C GLU A 583 -30.60 -20.62 10.30
N VAL A 584 -30.45 -21.79 9.68
CA VAL A 584 -29.97 -22.00 8.32
C VAL A 584 -30.73 -23.12 7.66
N LEU A 585 -31.18 -22.90 6.42
CA LEU A 585 -31.82 -23.91 5.57
C LEU A 585 -31.16 -23.96 4.20
N ASP A 586 -30.93 -25.14 3.67
CA ASP A 586 -30.48 -25.33 2.30
C ASP A 586 -31.66 -25.26 1.32
N GLY A 587 -31.40 -24.93 0.04
CA GLY A 587 -32.46 -24.82 -0.97
C GLY A 587 -33.27 -26.10 -1.14
N ALA A 588 -32.66 -27.31 -0.98
CA ALA A 588 -33.35 -28.59 -1.00
C ALA A 588 -34.31 -28.75 0.17
N GLU A 589 -33.95 -28.31 1.38
CA GLU A 589 -34.77 -28.33 2.58
C GLU A 589 -36.00 -27.40 2.44
N VAL A 590 -35.77 -26.19 1.85
CA VAL A 590 -36.87 -25.26 1.57
C VAL A 590 -37.88 -25.89 0.60
N LEU A 591 -37.42 -26.57 -0.45
CA LEU A 591 -38.29 -27.26 -1.40
C LEU A 591 -39.08 -28.43 -0.73
N GLN A 592 -38.51 -29.16 0.23
CA GLN A 592 -39.20 -30.16 1.02
C GLN A 592 -40.30 -29.53 1.87
N LEU A 593 -40.02 -28.41 2.55
CA LEU A 593 -41.02 -27.69 3.34
C LEU A 593 -42.16 -27.14 2.50
N ILE A 594 -41.90 -26.70 1.27
CA ILE A 594 -42.93 -26.25 0.33
C ILE A 594 -43.88 -27.44 0.01
N ARG A 595 -43.35 -28.62 -0.21
CA ARG A 595 -44.16 -29.86 -0.47
C ARG A 595 -44.90 -30.38 0.75
N GLY A 596 -44.69 -29.82 1.95
CA GLY A 596 -45.28 -30.29 3.19
C GLY A 596 -44.57 -31.49 3.84
N GLU A 597 -43.36 -31.79 3.38
CA GLU A 597 -42.51 -32.85 3.95
C GLU A 597 -41.84 -32.36 5.24
N SER A 598 -41.77 -33.23 6.27
CA SER A 598 -41.03 -32.87 7.48
C SER A 598 -39.51 -33.01 7.26
N LEU A 599 -38.75 -32.05 7.74
CA LEU A 599 -37.30 -32.15 7.72
C LEU A 599 -36.82 -33.25 8.68
N ALA A 600 -35.83 -34.05 8.27
CA ALA A 600 -35.15 -34.96 9.19
C ALA A 600 -34.62 -34.20 10.40
N ALA A 601 -34.73 -34.80 11.61
CA ALA A 601 -34.28 -34.17 12.85
C ALA A 601 -32.85 -33.57 12.66
N ALA A 602 -32.67 -32.33 13.07
CA ALA A 602 -31.39 -31.64 12.94
C ALA A 602 -30.28 -32.53 13.51
N ARG A 603 -29.29 -32.90 12.72
CA ARG A 603 -28.08 -33.53 13.24
C ARG A 603 -27.47 -32.53 14.22
N SER A 604 -27.67 -32.78 15.53
CA SER A 604 -27.08 -31.98 16.57
C SER A 604 -25.56 -32.02 16.37
N SER A 605 -24.97 -30.94 15.94
CA SER A 605 -23.53 -30.70 16.00
C SER A 605 -23.08 -30.40 17.44
N LYS A 606 -23.57 -31.26 18.38
CA LYS A 606 -22.92 -31.34 19.70
C LYS A 606 -21.76 -32.30 19.53
N ASN A 607 -20.59 -31.75 19.67
CA ASN A 607 -19.31 -32.41 19.88
C ASN A 607 -19.45 -33.75 20.61
N ASP A 608 -19.47 -34.84 19.87
CA ASP A 608 -19.29 -36.19 20.38
C ASP A 608 -17.82 -36.65 20.12
N ASP A 609 -16.88 -35.76 20.28
CA ASP A 609 -15.45 -36.04 20.18
C ASP A 609 -14.70 -35.76 21.50
N ASP A 610 -15.31 -35.98 22.65
CA ASP A 610 -14.61 -36.03 23.95
C ASP A 610 -14.91 -37.34 24.70
N LYS A 611 -14.61 -38.49 24.06
CA LYS A 611 -14.21 -39.69 24.76
C LYS A 611 -12.83 -40.07 24.29
N PRO A 612 -11.79 -39.84 25.09
CA PRO A 612 -10.50 -40.42 24.78
C PRO A 612 -10.65 -41.96 24.82
N ALA A 613 -10.40 -42.58 23.65
CA ALA A 613 -10.23 -44.03 23.58
C ALA A 613 -9.17 -44.44 24.58
N ALA A 614 -9.53 -45.34 25.48
CA ALA A 614 -8.65 -45.94 26.46
C ALA A 614 -7.47 -46.57 25.73
N THR A 615 -6.31 -45.93 25.81
CA THR A 615 -5.03 -46.48 25.38
C THR A 615 -4.67 -47.65 26.31
N PRO A 616 -4.32 -48.81 25.79
CA PRO A 616 -3.77 -49.89 26.62
C PRO A 616 -2.43 -49.46 27.20
N SER A 617 -2.29 -49.56 28.51
CA SER A 617 -1.06 -49.27 29.25
C SER A 617 0.11 -50.07 28.69
N PRO A 618 1.28 -49.46 28.39
CA PRO A 618 2.48 -50.22 28.09
C PRO A 618 3.05 -50.82 29.36
N VAL A 619 3.36 -52.11 29.32
CA VAL A 619 4.10 -52.89 30.28
C VAL A 619 5.50 -52.24 30.50
N ARG A 620 5.85 -51.92 31.76
CA ARG A 620 7.17 -51.48 32.16
C ARG A 620 8.15 -52.64 32.08
N PRO A 621 9.35 -52.49 31.48
CA PRO A 621 10.50 -53.26 31.84
C PRO A 621 11.25 -52.61 33.03
N GLU A 622 11.48 -53.37 34.07
CA GLU A 622 12.38 -53.04 35.16
C GLU A 622 13.84 -53.01 34.64
N GLY A 623 14.57 -51.97 34.95
CA GLY A 623 16.00 -51.88 34.65
C GLY A 623 16.53 -50.47 34.90
N GLY A 624 17.08 -50.24 36.09
CA GLY A 624 17.48 -48.94 36.55
C GLY A 624 18.74 -48.36 35.92
N LEU A 625 18.79 -47.04 35.88
CA LEU A 625 20.03 -46.26 35.97
C LEU A 625 19.68 -44.91 36.61
N ARG A 626 20.23 -44.69 37.80
CA ARG A 626 20.14 -43.42 38.53
C ARG A 626 21.15 -42.45 37.95
N ILE A 627 20.66 -41.26 37.54
CA ILE A 627 21.50 -40.11 37.22
C ILE A 627 21.32 -39.07 38.35
N PRO A 628 22.43 -38.47 38.89
CA PRO A 628 22.35 -37.49 39.97
C PRO A 628 21.93 -36.10 39.47
N PRO A 629 21.43 -35.19 40.36
CA PRO A 629 20.91 -33.91 40.01
C PRO A 629 21.99 -32.89 39.65
N LEU A 630 21.77 -32.12 38.62
CA LEU A 630 22.58 -30.97 38.21
C LEU A 630 22.24 -29.74 39.06
N THR A 631 23.24 -29.14 39.59
CA THR A 631 23.29 -27.91 40.40
C THR A 631 22.87 -26.70 39.62
N GLU A 632 22.11 -25.82 40.26
CA GLU A 632 21.71 -24.48 39.82
C GLU A 632 22.92 -23.59 39.50
N GLY A 633 22.88 -22.90 38.37
CA GLY A 633 23.78 -21.82 38.00
C GLY A 633 23.14 -20.44 38.26
N PRO A 634 23.92 -19.36 38.47
CA PRO A 634 23.44 -18.11 39.02
C PRO A 634 22.73 -17.22 38.00
N GLN A 635 21.71 -16.48 38.49
CA GLN A 635 21.00 -15.42 37.78
C GLN A 635 21.90 -14.18 37.61
N PRO A 636 21.82 -13.45 36.48
CA PRO A 636 22.42 -12.13 36.35
C PRO A 636 21.49 -11.03 36.88
N ALA A 637 22.13 -10.03 37.48
CA ALA A 637 21.57 -8.78 37.99
C ALA A 637 21.08 -7.82 36.90
#